data_fd6c8dfcc4aadca387a22dbc23e0b552
#
_entry.id   fd6c8dfcc4aadca387a22dbc23e0b552
#
_cell.length_a   1.000
_cell.length_b   1.000
_cell.length_c   1.000
_cell.angle_alpha   90.00
_cell.angle_beta   90.00
_cell.angle_gamma   90.00
#
_symmetry.space_group_name_H-M   'P 1'
#
loop_
_entity.id
_entity.type
_entity.pdbx_description
1 polymer ?
#
loop_
_entity_poly.entity_id
_entity_poly.type
_entity_poly.pdbx_seq_one_letter_code
_entity_poly.pdbx_strand_id
1 'polypeptide(L)'
;DLPSFPTRRSSDLIDVFDIEVDTEDPESFIETVVNISKTFGGINLEDIKAPECFEIERRIAEATDIPVMHDDQHGTAIISAAALLNAVELQEKELGTVKVVVIGAGASAIACANHYVAIGVTRENISMVDSKGIVTKARLEAGELNEYKAPFAQEREAGQLADALKGADVMLGLSRGGLVSKDMVASMADKPIIFALANPTPEITPEEILEVRTDAIIATGRSDYSNQVNNVLGFPYIFRGALDVRARDITQGMKMAATKALAALAKEPVPDYISAAYDGATMQYGPDYIIPKPFDRRVLIWEASAVAEAAVQEGVAAVQSEEFSLVAYREQLEARLGLSYSIMRHVINQVRGKGKRIVFPEGDHEKVLRAAAQLAEQKICHPILLGPEQRIHRMVDELGLHFEYEVFDPRKDPRRKGVYCEAMMSKRSRKGMTHVDARRLLKSRPYFASQMVINGDADGFVGGVSRNYGDVLRPTLELIGPDENSHCVVGCYMVNVKGRTIFLADATVNVYPDSRTLAEIAVQTAKVARRFGVAPKVAMLSFSNFGSSRAQRSERIEDAIDFARELDPSLVIDGPMQADTALNGEVQEEYPFMDFDGPANVLVLPNLAAANIAYKLLEELGDAEMTGPILEGMDKPVQLVARRDGVRHIVNMAAICAADAIRQDSYWESLVSSPDEV
;
A
#
# COMPACT_ATOMS: atom_id res chain seq x y z
N ASP A 1 -7.65 22.59 -14.28
CA ASP A 1 -6.18 22.78 -14.18
C ASP A 1 -5.68 21.94 -13.02
N LEU A 2 -5.26 20.72 -13.30
CA LEU A 2 -4.47 19.92 -12.36
C LEU A 2 -3.08 20.58 -12.26
N PRO A 3 -2.52 20.76 -11.05
CA PRO A 3 -1.17 21.30 -10.92
C PRO A 3 -0.20 20.34 -11.61
N SER A 4 0.36 20.79 -12.71
CA SER A 4 1.10 19.98 -13.65
C SER A 4 2.42 19.41 -13.11
N PHE A 5 2.99 19.92 -12.03
CA PHE A 5 4.37 19.59 -11.72
C PHE A 5 4.69 18.97 -10.35
N PRO A 6 4.18 19.40 -9.20
CA PRO A 6 4.59 18.81 -7.91
C PRO A 6 4.10 17.38 -7.73
N THR A 7 2.96 17.02 -8.35
CA THR A 7 2.33 15.70 -8.20
C THR A 7 3.04 14.61 -9.01
N ARG A 8 3.59 14.92 -10.17
CA ARG A 8 4.31 13.94 -11.01
C ARG A 8 5.62 13.49 -10.35
N ARG A 9 6.40 14.42 -9.81
CA ARG A 9 7.68 14.13 -9.13
C ARG A 9 7.53 13.35 -7.82
N SER A 10 6.39 13.44 -7.15
CA SER A 10 6.17 12.79 -5.85
C SER A 10 5.72 11.34 -5.94
N SER A 11 5.18 10.89 -7.09
CA SER A 11 4.57 9.56 -7.23
C SER A 11 5.53 8.49 -7.74
N ASP A 12 6.49 8.86 -8.61
CA ASP A 12 7.39 7.93 -9.31
C ASP A 12 8.89 8.14 -9.04
N LEU A 13 9.23 9.23 -8.35
CA LEU A 13 10.60 9.62 -8.02
C LEU A 13 11.49 9.88 -9.27
N ILE A 14 10.89 10.37 -10.35
CA ILE A 14 11.60 10.82 -11.57
C ILE A 14 11.75 12.33 -11.51
N ASP A 15 12.94 12.84 -11.82
CA ASP A 15 13.16 14.28 -12.04
C ASP A 15 12.55 14.67 -13.38
N VAL A 16 11.58 15.56 -13.37
CA VAL A 16 10.84 16.01 -14.55
C VAL A 16 11.14 17.48 -14.82
N PHE A 17 11.40 17.78 -16.08
CA PHE A 17 11.59 19.14 -16.58
C PHE A 17 10.54 19.43 -17.64
N ASP A 18 9.74 20.46 -17.42
CA ASP A 18 8.75 20.93 -18.37
C ASP A 18 9.41 21.87 -19.37
N ILE A 19 9.26 21.59 -20.66
CA ILE A 19 9.87 22.37 -21.72
C ILE A 19 8.79 22.70 -22.74
N GLU A 20 8.41 23.97 -22.79
CA GLU A 20 7.50 24.50 -23.79
C GLU A 20 8.29 24.90 -25.03
N VAL A 21 7.86 24.44 -26.21
CA VAL A 21 8.49 24.77 -27.50
C VAL A 21 7.53 25.62 -28.30
N ASP A 22 7.87 26.90 -28.48
CA ASP A 22 7.05 27.88 -29.21
C ASP A 22 7.28 27.72 -30.73
N THR A 23 6.59 26.74 -31.32
CA THR A 23 6.58 26.51 -32.78
C THR A 23 5.30 25.82 -33.23
N GLU A 24 4.78 26.20 -34.40
CA GLU A 24 3.70 25.52 -35.10
C GLU A 24 4.21 24.55 -36.20
N ASP A 25 5.52 24.58 -36.50
CA ASP A 25 6.15 23.74 -37.51
C ASP A 25 6.63 22.41 -36.92
N PRO A 26 6.06 21.26 -37.34
CA PRO A 26 6.47 19.95 -36.88
C PRO A 26 7.95 19.62 -37.05
N GLU A 27 8.58 20.10 -38.16
CA GLU A 27 10.00 19.85 -38.40
C GLU A 27 10.89 20.55 -37.38
N SER A 28 10.60 21.85 -37.11
CA SER A 28 11.29 22.63 -36.08
C SER A 28 11.10 22.05 -34.70
N PHE A 29 9.90 21.51 -34.37
CA PHE A 29 9.61 20.84 -33.12
C PHE A 29 10.47 19.58 -32.96
N ILE A 30 10.44 18.68 -33.96
CA ILE A 30 11.20 17.43 -33.97
C ILE A 30 12.71 17.72 -33.81
N GLU A 31 13.25 18.64 -34.60
CA GLU A 31 14.67 19.02 -34.53
C GLU A 31 15.04 19.52 -33.12
N THR A 32 14.22 20.37 -32.53
CA THR A 32 14.43 20.91 -31.18
C THR A 32 14.47 19.78 -30.15
N VAL A 33 13.46 18.91 -30.15
CA VAL A 33 13.34 17.81 -29.18
C VAL A 33 14.50 16.81 -29.33
N VAL A 34 14.88 16.45 -30.56
CA VAL A 34 16.02 15.57 -30.83
C VAL A 34 17.34 16.20 -30.35
N ASN A 35 17.53 17.50 -30.56
CA ASN A 35 18.75 18.20 -30.13
C ASN A 35 18.92 18.22 -28.60
N ILE A 36 17.82 18.37 -27.83
CA ILE A 36 17.88 18.39 -26.37
C ILE A 36 17.82 17.00 -25.75
N SER A 37 17.40 15.98 -26.50
CA SER A 37 17.13 14.60 -25.99
C SER A 37 18.30 13.97 -25.24
N LYS A 38 19.55 14.31 -25.64
CA LYS A 38 20.79 13.78 -25.01
C LYS A 38 20.98 14.21 -23.54
N THR A 39 20.20 15.19 -23.09
CA THR A 39 20.19 15.64 -21.68
C THR A 39 19.32 14.77 -20.79
N PHE A 40 18.36 14.03 -21.38
CA PHE A 40 17.29 13.33 -20.68
C PHE A 40 17.39 11.81 -20.83
N GLY A 41 16.80 11.11 -19.87
CA GLY A 41 16.67 9.64 -19.91
C GLY A 41 15.43 9.17 -20.67
N GLY A 42 14.45 10.04 -20.92
CA GLY A 42 13.22 9.77 -21.66
C GLY A 42 12.48 11.06 -21.98
N ILE A 43 11.52 10.99 -22.89
CA ILE A 43 10.71 12.13 -23.32
C ILE A 43 9.22 11.75 -23.30
N ASN A 44 8.44 12.53 -22.58
CA ASN A 44 7.00 12.53 -22.66
C ASN A 44 6.51 13.68 -23.55
N LEU A 45 5.72 13.37 -24.55
CA LEU A 45 5.08 14.35 -25.43
C LEU A 45 3.64 14.57 -24.94
N GLU A 46 3.22 15.82 -24.85
CA GLU A 46 1.87 16.22 -24.44
C GLU A 46 1.32 17.35 -25.30
N ASP A 47 0.00 17.46 -25.38
CA ASP A 47 -0.76 18.55 -26.00
C ASP A 47 -0.49 18.75 -27.51
N ILE A 48 0.00 17.73 -28.20
CA ILE A 48 0.21 17.77 -29.67
C ILE A 48 -1.04 17.22 -30.36
N LYS A 49 -1.63 18.03 -31.22
CA LYS A 49 -2.87 17.65 -31.94
C LYS A 49 -2.66 16.54 -32.98
N ALA A 50 -3.71 15.77 -33.21
CA ALA A 50 -3.76 14.84 -34.33
C ALA A 50 -4.09 15.57 -35.66
N PRO A 51 -3.53 15.11 -36.82
CA PRO A 51 -2.74 13.89 -37.00
C PRO A 51 -1.22 14.06 -36.76
N GLU A 52 -0.74 15.27 -36.58
CA GLU A 52 0.70 15.60 -36.50
C GLU A 52 1.41 14.84 -35.37
N CYS A 53 0.72 14.62 -34.23
CA CYS A 53 1.28 13.92 -33.07
C CYS A 53 1.81 12.51 -33.39
N PHE A 54 1.19 11.78 -34.32
CA PHE A 54 1.60 10.42 -34.69
C PHE A 54 2.97 10.41 -35.39
N GLU A 55 3.16 11.33 -36.32
CA GLU A 55 4.40 11.45 -37.06
C GLU A 55 5.53 12.04 -36.20
N ILE A 56 5.21 13.03 -35.35
CA ILE A 56 6.16 13.65 -34.43
C ILE A 56 6.71 12.61 -33.46
N GLU A 57 5.84 11.84 -32.78
CA GLU A 57 6.24 10.79 -31.84
C GLU A 57 7.14 9.75 -32.54
N ARG A 58 6.69 9.22 -33.67
CA ARG A 58 7.42 8.21 -34.43
C ARG A 58 8.83 8.68 -34.81
N ARG A 59 8.94 9.89 -35.34
CA ARG A 59 10.22 10.44 -35.84
C ARG A 59 11.19 10.77 -34.71
N ILE A 60 10.71 11.28 -33.58
CA ILE A 60 11.53 11.51 -32.40
C ILE A 60 12.02 10.18 -31.84
N ALA A 61 11.17 9.18 -31.73
CA ALA A 61 11.56 7.85 -31.26
C ALA A 61 12.58 7.19 -32.17
N GLU A 62 12.43 7.30 -33.49
CA GLU A 62 13.40 6.78 -34.46
C GLU A 62 14.77 7.54 -34.46
N ALA A 63 14.77 8.80 -34.06
CA ALA A 63 15.98 9.66 -34.06
C ALA A 63 16.72 9.64 -32.71
N THR A 64 16.18 8.99 -31.69
CA THR A 64 16.74 8.98 -30.32
C THR A 64 16.93 7.56 -29.81
N ASP A 65 17.86 7.37 -28.87
CA ASP A 65 18.12 6.08 -28.20
C ASP A 65 17.53 6.05 -26.77
N ILE A 66 16.49 6.86 -26.52
CA ILE A 66 15.80 6.96 -25.24
C ILE A 66 14.29 6.73 -25.41
N PRO A 67 13.56 6.25 -24.38
CA PRO A 67 12.13 6.03 -24.48
C PRO A 67 11.36 7.33 -24.73
N VAL A 68 10.52 7.32 -25.74
CA VAL A 68 9.63 8.41 -26.11
C VAL A 68 8.18 7.90 -26.07
N MET A 69 7.29 8.66 -25.47
CA MET A 69 5.86 8.34 -25.43
C MET A 69 5.02 9.62 -25.46
N HIS A 70 3.91 9.56 -26.17
CA HIS A 70 2.89 10.62 -26.14
C HIS A 70 1.77 10.21 -25.20
N ASP A 71 1.65 10.88 -24.05
CA ASP A 71 0.71 10.47 -22.97
C ASP A 71 -0.76 10.54 -23.41
N ASP A 72 -1.17 11.60 -24.12
CA ASP A 72 -2.56 11.72 -24.62
C ASP A 72 -2.97 10.59 -25.58
N GLN A 73 -2.01 9.97 -26.25
CA GLN A 73 -2.27 8.79 -27.06
C GLN A 73 -2.29 7.52 -26.20
N HIS A 74 -1.18 7.25 -25.51
CA HIS A 74 -0.92 5.93 -24.94
C HIS A 74 -1.35 5.81 -23.48
N GLY A 75 -1.30 6.88 -22.68
CA GLY A 75 -1.76 6.86 -21.29
C GLY A 75 -3.23 6.46 -21.19
N THR A 76 -4.11 7.19 -21.91
CA THR A 76 -5.55 6.87 -21.96
C THR A 76 -5.83 5.47 -22.51
N ALA A 77 -5.05 5.05 -23.53
CA ALA A 77 -5.23 3.71 -24.12
C ALA A 77 -4.94 2.59 -23.10
N ILE A 78 -3.85 2.69 -22.37
CA ILE A 78 -3.41 1.70 -21.39
C ILE A 78 -4.42 1.58 -20.24
N ILE A 79 -4.80 2.71 -19.63
CA ILE A 79 -5.69 2.70 -18.47
C ILE A 79 -7.12 2.33 -18.82
N SER A 80 -7.65 2.82 -19.96
CA SER A 80 -9.00 2.43 -20.41
C SER A 80 -9.06 0.96 -20.78
N ALA A 81 -8.00 0.40 -21.38
CA ALA A 81 -7.91 -1.02 -21.68
C ALA A 81 -7.83 -1.88 -20.41
N ALA A 82 -7.11 -1.44 -19.37
CA ALA A 82 -7.08 -2.11 -18.07
C ALA A 82 -8.48 -2.16 -17.43
N ALA A 83 -9.19 -1.03 -17.45
CA ALA A 83 -10.57 -0.94 -16.98
C ALA A 83 -11.51 -1.83 -17.81
N LEU A 84 -11.32 -1.85 -19.15
CA LEU A 84 -12.14 -2.69 -20.06
C LEU A 84 -11.97 -4.18 -19.77
N LEU A 85 -10.75 -4.67 -19.55
CA LEU A 85 -10.49 -6.08 -19.22
C LEU A 85 -11.32 -6.51 -18.00
N ASN A 86 -11.32 -5.72 -16.95
CA ASN A 86 -12.06 -6.00 -15.73
C ASN A 86 -13.58 -5.83 -15.91
N ALA A 87 -14.02 -4.80 -16.62
CA ALA A 87 -15.43 -4.59 -16.88
C ALA A 87 -16.07 -5.70 -17.74
N VAL A 88 -15.35 -6.19 -18.75
CA VAL A 88 -15.79 -7.30 -19.60
C VAL A 88 -15.96 -8.59 -18.78
N GLU A 89 -14.99 -8.88 -17.89
CA GLU A 89 -15.06 -10.03 -16.98
C GLU A 89 -16.25 -9.93 -16.02
N LEU A 90 -16.45 -8.78 -15.38
CA LEU A 90 -17.56 -8.55 -14.44
C LEU A 90 -18.93 -8.60 -15.13
N GLN A 91 -19.01 -8.19 -16.39
CA GLN A 91 -20.24 -8.29 -17.20
C GLN A 91 -20.42 -9.66 -17.87
N GLU A 92 -19.49 -10.60 -17.62
CA GLU A 92 -19.53 -11.96 -18.18
C GLU A 92 -19.58 -11.98 -19.73
N LYS A 93 -18.87 -11.02 -20.37
CA LYS A 93 -18.77 -10.89 -21.82
C LYS A 93 -17.44 -11.46 -22.32
N GLU A 94 -17.39 -11.85 -23.60
CA GLU A 94 -16.16 -12.32 -24.23
C GLU A 94 -15.49 -11.17 -25.02
N LEU A 95 -14.25 -10.84 -24.68
CA LEU A 95 -13.52 -9.68 -25.20
C LEU A 95 -13.45 -9.64 -26.75
N GLY A 96 -13.29 -10.79 -27.40
CA GLY A 96 -13.25 -10.91 -28.88
C GLY A 96 -14.57 -10.62 -29.56
N THR A 97 -15.70 -10.70 -28.85
CA THR A 97 -17.05 -10.57 -29.44
C THR A 97 -17.73 -9.25 -29.12
N VAL A 98 -17.22 -8.48 -28.11
CA VAL A 98 -17.84 -7.20 -27.72
C VAL A 98 -17.85 -6.20 -28.87
N LYS A 99 -18.96 -5.49 -29.02
CA LYS A 99 -19.14 -4.40 -29.98
C LYS A 99 -18.79 -3.08 -29.28
N VAL A 100 -17.71 -2.44 -29.71
CA VAL A 100 -17.17 -1.21 -29.14
C VAL A 100 -17.51 -0.02 -30.02
N VAL A 101 -18.09 1.02 -29.47
CA VAL A 101 -18.26 2.32 -30.11
C VAL A 101 -17.31 3.33 -29.52
N VAL A 102 -16.41 3.85 -30.33
CA VAL A 102 -15.46 4.91 -29.97
C VAL A 102 -16.01 6.25 -30.45
N ILE A 103 -16.33 7.14 -29.52
CA ILE A 103 -16.85 8.49 -29.78
C ILE A 103 -15.67 9.45 -29.82
N GLY A 104 -15.31 9.86 -31.02
CA GLY A 104 -14.12 10.63 -31.34
C GLY A 104 -13.24 9.90 -32.36
N ALA A 105 -12.37 10.62 -33.03
CA ALA A 105 -11.39 10.09 -33.97
C ALA A 105 -10.10 10.93 -33.96
N GLY A 106 -9.76 11.44 -32.78
CA GLY A 106 -8.51 12.13 -32.46
C GLY A 106 -7.40 11.16 -32.02
N ALA A 107 -6.31 11.71 -31.47
CA ALA A 107 -5.15 10.95 -31.04
C ALA A 107 -5.51 9.84 -30.04
N SER A 108 -6.16 10.19 -28.92
CA SER A 108 -6.55 9.22 -27.89
C SER A 108 -7.49 8.14 -28.43
N ALA A 109 -8.49 8.52 -29.25
CA ALA A 109 -9.47 7.59 -29.80
C ALA A 109 -8.83 6.53 -30.70
N ILE A 110 -7.91 6.95 -31.59
CA ILE A 110 -7.18 6.04 -32.48
C ILE A 110 -6.22 5.14 -31.68
N ALA A 111 -5.49 5.70 -30.72
CA ALA A 111 -4.59 4.95 -29.85
C ALA A 111 -5.34 3.91 -29.01
N CYS A 112 -6.46 4.30 -28.36
CA CYS A 112 -7.32 3.38 -27.61
C CYS A 112 -7.85 2.25 -28.49
N ALA A 113 -8.38 2.57 -29.68
CA ALA A 113 -8.91 1.57 -30.58
C ALA A 113 -7.84 0.54 -31.02
N ASN A 114 -6.63 1.02 -31.33
CA ASN A 114 -5.50 0.13 -31.66
C ASN A 114 -5.08 -0.72 -30.46
N HIS A 115 -5.04 -0.14 -29.27
CA HIS A 115 -4.68 -0.86 -28.05
C HIS A 115 -5.76 -1.88 -27.64
N TYR A 116 -7.04 -1.57 -27.88
CA TYR A 116 -8.14 -2.53 -27.68
C TYR A 116 -8.02 -3.73 -28.63
N VAL A 117 -7.61 -3.50 -29.87
CA VAL A 117 -7.28 -4.61 -30.79
C VAL A 117 -6.10 -5.44 -30.24
N ALA A 118 -5.07 -4.78 -29.72
CA ALA A 118 -3.90 -5.47 -29.16
C ALA A 118 -4.23 -6.33 -27.94
N ILE A 119 -5.19 -5.92 -27.08
CA ILE A 119 -5.63 -6.74 -25.94
C ILE A 119 -6.60 -7.87 -26.33
N GLY A 120 -7.11 -7.90 -27.57
CA GLY A 120 -7.93 -9.00 -28.09
C GLY A 120 -9.34 -8.64 -28.58
N VAL A 121 -9.70 -7.35 -28.62
CA VAL A 121 -10.97 -6.93 -29.28
C VAL A 121 -10.84 -7.10 -30.78
N THR A 122 -11.82 -7.73 -31.40
CA THR A 122 -11.86 -7.87 -32.87
C THR A 122 -12.04 -6.52 -33.54
N ARG A 123 -11.15 -6.16 -34.46
CA ARG A 123 -11.14 -4.83 -35.13
C ARG A 123 -12.46 -4.49 -35.80
N GLU A 124 -13.07 -5.45 -36.43
CA GLU A 124 -14.37 -5.35 -37.13
C GLU A 124 -15.50 -5.02 -36.17
N ASN A 125 -15.35 -5.28 -34.89
CA ASN A 125 -16.33 -4.96 -33.85
C ASN A 125 -16.15 -3.55 -33.32
N ILE A 126 -15.13 -2.80 -33.73
CA ILE A 126 -14.88 -1.41 -33.29
C ILE A 126 -15.50 -0.44 -34.31
N SER A 127 -16.52 0.28 -33.90
CA SER A 127 -17.14 1.36 -34.68
C SER A 127 -16.64 2.72 -34.18
N MET A 128 -15.87 3.43 -34.99
CA MET A 128 -15.42 4.78 -34.72
C MET A 128 -16.39 5.82 -35.25
N VAL A 129 -16.69 6.85 -34.47
CA VAL A 129 -17.61 7.95 -34.83
C VAL A 129 -16.92 9.28 -34.70
N ASP A 130 -16.78 10.02 -35.79
CA ASP A 130 -16.26 11.38 -35.81
C ASP A 130 -17.38 12.44 -35.97
N SER A 131 -17.03 13.71 -36.13
CA SER A 131 -17.99 14.80 -36.32
C SER A 131 -18.91 14.68 -37.53
N LYS A 132 -18.57 13.81 -38.48
CA LYS A 132 -19.40 13.54 -39.70
C LYS A 132 -20.23 12.28 -39.58
N GLY A 133 -20.11 11.53 -38.49
CA GLY A 133 -20.77 10.24 -38.26
C GLY A 133 -19.84 9.05 -38.26
N ILE A 134 -20.39 7.87 -38.52
CA ILE A 134 -19.65 6.60 -38.51
C ILE A 134 -18.55 6.59 -39.58
N VAL A 135 -17.35 6.12 -39.20
CA VAL A 135 -16.22 5.89 -40.10
C VAL A 135 -16.49 4.65 -40.95
N THR A 136 -16.79 4.83 -42.22
CA THR A 136 -17.22 3.75 -43.16
C THR A 136 -16.27 3.61 -44.34
N LYS A 137 -16.29 2.44 -45.01
CA LYS A 137 -15.52 2.20 -46.26
C LYS A 137 -15.90 3.17 -47.36
N ALA A 138 -17.18 3.53 -47.48
CA ALA A 138 -17.62 4.53 -48.45
C ALA A 138 -16.96 5.87 -48.27
N ARG A 139 -16.76 6.31 -47.03
CA ARG A 139 -16.03 7.55 -46.70
C ARG A 139 -14.53 7.43 -47.00
N LEU A 140 -13.94 6.24 -46.80
CA LEU A 140 -12.57 5.96 -47.19
C LEU A 140 -12.37 6.05 -48.69
N GLU A 141 -13.23 5.43 -49.48
CA GLU A 141 -13.25 5.47 -50.95
C GLU A 141 -13.47 6.88 -51.48
N ALA A 142 -14.26 7.68 -50.77
CA ALA A 142 -14.45 9.11 -51.07
C ALA A 142 -13.24 10.02 -50.71
N GLY A 143 -12.19 9.46 -50.10
CA GLY A 143 -11.00 10.23 -49.71
C GLY A 143 -11.23 11.14 -48.49
N GLU A 144 -12.26 10.88 -47.66
CA GLU A 144 -12.59 11.70 -46.49
C GLU A 144 -11.83 11.30 -45.23
N LEU A 145 -11.14 10.18 -45.22
CA LEU A 145 -10.43 9.62 -44.07
C LEU A 145 -8.92 9.67 -44.26
N ASN A 146 -8.21 10.02 -43.22
CA ASN A 146 -6.74 9.90 -43.19
C ASN A 146 -6.32 8.43 -42.97
N GLU A 147 -5.03 8.17 -43.13
CA GLU A 147 -4.43 6.84 -42.96
C GLU A 147 -4.65 6.22 -41.57
N TYR A 148 -4.73 7.01 -40.49
CA TYR A 148 -4.92 6.53 -39.12
C TYR A 148 -6.36 6.08 -38.83
N LYS A 149 -7.35 6.66 -39.51
CA LYS A 149 -8.77 6.27 -39.40
C LYS A 149 -9.15 5.11 -40.34
N ALA A 150 -8.41 4.99 -41.45
CA ALA A 150 -8.68 3.99 -42.50
C ALA A 150 -8.81 2.53 -41.97
N PRO A 151 -7.98 2.06 -41.00
CA PRO A 151 -8.11 0.71 -40.44
C PRO A 151 -9.43 0.40 -39.73
N PHE A 152 -10.17 1.44 -39.31
CA PHE A 152 -11.46 1.32 -38.62
C PHE A 152 -12.66 1.62 -39.51
N ALA A 153 -12.45 1.77 -40.80
CA ALA A 153 -13.51 1.97 -41.79
C ALA A 153 -14.34 0.71 -41.93
N GLN A 154 -15.61 0.75 -41.50
CA GLN A 154 -16.52 -0.38 -41.51
C GLN A 154 -17.34 -0.50 -42.80
N GLU A 155 -17.67 -1.73 -43.17
CA GLU A 155 -18.58 -2.04 -44.28
C GLU A 155 -20.02 -1.98 -43.80
N ARG A 156 -20.55 -0.77 -43.68
CA ARG A 156 -21.93 -0.50 -43.27
C ARG A 156 -22.43 0.82 -43.86
N GLU A 157 -23.75 0.99 -43.84
CA GLU A 157 -24.38 2.26 -44.24
C GLU A 157 -23.92 3.43 -43.38
N ALA A 158 -23.90 4.61 -43.94
CA ALA A 158 -23.65 5.83 -43.22
C ALA A 158 -24.69 6.03 -42.08
N GLY A 159 -24.23 6.44 -40.91
CA GLY A 159 -25.08 6.62 -39.74
C GLY A 159 -24.47 7.64 -38.77
N GLN A 160 -25.29 8.04 -37.80
CA GLN A 160 -24.89 8.94 -36.73
C GLN A 160 -24.55 8.14 -35.47
N LEU A 161 -24.15 8.85 -34.42
CA LEU A 161 -23.79 8.27 -33.12
C LEU A 161 -24.88 7.35 -32.54
N ALA A 162 -26.15 7.72 -32.64
CA ALA A 162 -27.28 6.90 -32.18
C ALA A 162 -27.38 5.54 -32.91
N ASP A 163 -27.06 5.52 -34.19
CA ASP A 163 -27.06 4.29 -34.99
C ASP A 163 -25.90 3.37 -34.63
N ALA A 164 -24.76 3.94 -34.22
CA ALA A 164 -23.60 3.20 -33.76
C ALA A 164 -23.83 2.55 -32.38
N LEU A 165 -24.43 3.30 -31.43
CA LEU A 165 -24.65 2.84 -30.06
C LEU A 165 -25.75 1.77 -29.94
N LYS A 166 -26.62 1.66 -30.91
CA LYS A 166 -27.71 0.64 -30.90
C LYS A 166 -27.14 -0.76 -30.86
N GLY A 167 -27.37 -1.47 -29.75
CA GLY A 167 -26.87 -2.81 -29.50
C GLY A 167 -25.35 -2.92 -29.31
N ALA A 168 -24.67 -1.81 -28.98
CA ALA A 168 -23.26 -1.80 -28.61
C ALA A 168 -23.06 -2.29 -27.17
N ASP A 169 -22.02 -3.08 -26.94
CA ASP A 169 -21.63 -3.56 -25.59
C ASP A 169 -20.80 -2.53 -24.83
N VAL A 170 -19.94 -1.80 -25.53
CA VAL A 170 -18.99 -0.85 -24.94
C VAL A 170 -19.11 0.50 -25.62
N MET A 171 -19.22 1.55 -24.85
CA MET A 171 -19.07 2.94 -25.27
C MET A 171 -17.76 3.50 -24.70
N LEU A 172 -16.89 4.02 -25.56
CA LEU A 172 -15.69 4.75 -25.20
C LEU A 172 -15.80 6.19 -25.71
N GLY A 173 -16.09 7.12 -24.81
CA GLY A 173 -16.20 8.54 -25.10
C GLY A 173 -14.85 9.24 -24.96
N LEU A 174 -14.36 9.85 -26.04
CA LEU A 174 -13.10 10.59 -26.12
C LEU A 174 -13.28 11.84 -27.00
N SER A 175 -14.34 12.59 -26.75
CA SER A 175 -14.72 13.73 -27.59
C SER A 175 -15.08 14.96 -26.73
N ARG A 176 -16.35 15.30 -26.62
CA ARG A 176 -16.83 16.48 -25.85
C ARG A 176 -18.05 16.11 -25.03
N GLY A 177 -18.26 16.86 -23.95
CA GLY A 177 -19.39 16.65 -23.06
C GLY A 177 -20.77 16.79 -23.70
N GLY A 178 -21.74 16.03 -23.16
CA GLY A 178 -23.15 16.14 -23.50
C GLY A 178 -23.53 15.62 -24.89
N LEU A 179 -22.73 14.77 -25.53
CA LEU A 179 -23.03 14.23 -26.86
C LEU A 179 -23.97 13.03 -26.83
N VAL A 180 -24.05 12.32 -25.72
CA VAL A 180 -24.81 11.08 -25.58
C VAL A 180 -26.08 11.35 -24.80
N SER A 181 -27.23 10.92 -25.36
CA SER A 181 -28.52 11.02 -24.69
C SER A 181 -28.87 9.75 -23.91
N LYS A 182 -29.83 9.85 -22.98
CA LYS A 182 -30.38 8.70 -22.25
C LYS A 182 -30.97 7.63 -23.19
N ASP A 183 -31.63 8.06 -24.27
CA ASP A 183 -32.21 7.15 -25.28
C ASP A 183 -31.12 6.35 -26.02
N MET A 184 -29.97 6.96 -26.32
CA MET A 184 -28.81 6.27 -26.88
C MET A 184 -28.28 5.21 -25.92
N VAL A 185 -28.12 5.53 -24.65
CA VAL A 185 -27.70 4.57 -23.62
C VAL A 185 -28.72 3.44 -23.44
N ALA A 186 -30.01 3.75 -23.43
CA ALA A 186 -31.06 2.75 -23.33
C ALA A 186 -31.07 1.78 -24.52
N SER A 187 -30.58 2.21 -25.69
CA SER A 187 -30.51 1.37 -26.92
C SER A 187 -29.30 0.42 -26.96
N MET A 188 -28.34 0.54 -26.04
CA MET A 188 -27.18 -0.35 -25.97
C MET A 188 -27.56 -1.79 -25.59
N ALA A 189 -26.65 -2.71 -25.77
CA ALA A 189 -26.82 -4.11 -25.37
C ALA A 189 -27.06 -4.24 -23.85
N ASP A 190 -27.50 -5.42 -23.38
CA ASP A 190 -27.63 -5.74 -21.99
C ASP A 190 -26.26 -5.71 -21.30
N LYS A 191 -26.24 -5.26 -20.00
CA LYS A 191 -25.02 -5.12 -19.22
C LYS A 191 -23.95 -4.28 -19.96
N PRO A 192 -24.24 -3.02 -20.33
CA PRO A 192 -23.31 -2.20 -21.10
C PRO A 192 -22.15 -1.71 -20.24
N ILE A 193 -21.01 -1.44 -20.89
CA ILE A 193 -19.82 -0.83 -20.33
C ILE A 193 -19.71 0.58 -20.92
N ILE A 194 -19.72 1.61 -20.05
CA ILE A 194 -19.80 3.00 -20.50
C ILE A 194 -18.63 3.80 -19.91
N PHE A 195 -17.66 4.11 -20.75
CA PHE A 195 -16.53 4.97 -20.41
C PHE A 195 -16.74 6.36 -21.03
N ALA A 196 -17.18 7.32 -20.22
CA ALA A 196 -17.43 8.71 -20.62
C ALA A 196 -16.26 9.59 -20.13
N LEU A 197 -15.18 9.66 -20.94
CA LEU A 197 -13.89 10.18 -20.50
C LEU A 197 -13.62 11.64 -20.90
N ALA A 198 -14.55 12.33 -21.57
CA ALA A 198 -14.38 13.74 -21.91
C ALA A 198 -14.23 14.62 -20.67
N ASN A 199 -13.29 15.55 -20.71
CA ASN A 199 -13.03 16.52 -19.65
C ASN A 199 -13.34 17.96 -20.12
N PRO A 200 -13.86 18.85 -19.27
CA PRO A 200 -14.24 18.63 -17.84
C PRO A 200 -15.63 17.99 -17.68
N THR A 201 -16.44 17.94 -18.73
CA THR A 201 -17.80 17.37 -18.73
C THR A 201 -17.80 16.07 -19.53
N PRO A 202 -18.26 14.94 -18.96
CA PRO A 202 -18.36 13.68 -19.68
C PRO A 202 -19.41 13.74 -20.80
N GLU A 203 -19.34 12.82 -21.77
CA GLU A 203 -20.31 12.70 -22.87
C GLU A 203 -21.74 12.49 -22.39
N ILE A 204 -21.89 11.84 -21.25
CA ILE A 204 -23.11 11.68 -20.45
C ILE A 204 -22.70 11.48 -18.99
N THR A 205 -23.46 12.01 -18.04
CA THR A 205 -23.14 11.87 -16.60
C THR A 205 -23.55 10.50 -16.07
N PRO A 206 -22.86 9.97 -15.04
CA PRO A 206 -23.24 8.71 -14.39
C PRO A 206 -24.70 8.72 -13.88
N GLU A 207 -25.17 9.85 -13.34
CA GLU A 207 -26.54 10.00 -12.87
C GLU A 207 -27.55 9.79 -14.00
N GLU A 208 -27.31 10.39 -15.18
CA GLU A 208 -28.18 10.23 -16.36
C GLU A 208 -28.15 8.80 -16.89
N ILE A 209 -27.01 8.09 -16.81
CA ILE A 209 -26.91 6.67 -17.20
C ILE A 209 -27.76 5.83 -16.25
N LEU A 210 -27.61 6.01 -14.94
CA LEU A 210 -28.29 5.23 -13.91
C LEU A 210 -29.81 5.40 -13.92
N GLU A 211 -30.33 6.52 -14.44
CA GLU A 211 -31.77 6.71 -14.63
C GLU A 211 -32.38 5.71 -15.64
N VAL A 212 -31.59 5.22 -16.60
CA VAL A 212 -32.06 4.34 -17.69
C VAL A 212 -31.43 2.96 -17.68
N ARG A 213 -30.24 2.77 -17.07
CA ARG A 213 -29.47 1.50 -17.05
C ARG A 213 -28.79 1.31 -15.70
N THR A 214 -29.38 0.50 -14.84
CA THR A 214 -28.82 0.12 -13.52
C THR A 214 -27.86 -1.07 -13.61
N ASP A 215 -27.76 -1.72 -14.76
CA ASP A 215 -26.89 -2.86 -15.05
C ASP A 215 -25.56 -2.43 -15.71
N ALA A 216 -25.34 -1.13 -15.92
CA ALA A 216 -24.14 -0.61 -16.55
C ALA A 216 -22.93 -0.56 -15.60
N ILE A 217 -21.73 -0.88 -16.13
CA ILE A 217 -20.47 -0.48 -15.49
C ILE A 217 -20.05 0.86 -16.09
N ILE A 218 -19.82 1.86 -15.21
CA ILE A 218 -19.57 3.24 -15.61
C ILE A 218 -18.18 3.66 -15.15
N ALA A 219 -17.43 4.34 -16.03
CA ALA A 219 -16.17 5.03 -15.68
C ALA A 219 -16.12 6.42 -16.31
N THR A 220 -15.42 7.34 -15.64
CA THR A 220 -15.21 8.72 -16.11
C THR A 220 -13.75 9.15 -15.93
N GLY A 221 -13.35 10.26 -16.55
CA GLY A 221 -12.05 10.88 -16.30
C GLY A 221 -11.98 11.65 -14.96
N ARG A 222 -13.11 11.86 -14.28
CA ARG A 222 -13.23 12.72 -13.10
C ARG A 222 -12.94 11.97 -11.80
N SER A 223 -12.34 12.67 -10.84
CA SER A 223 -11.97 12.13 -9.52
C SER A 223 -13.12 11.96 -8.53
N ASP A 224 -14.25 12.60 -8.79
CA ASP A 224 -15.45 12.59 -7.94
C ASP A 224 -16.37 11.38 -8.18
N TYR A 225 -16.00 10.47 -9.11
CA TYR A 225 -16.74 9.24 -9.40
C TYR A 225 -15.97 7.98 -9.03
N SER A 226 -16.68 6.87 -8.90
CA SER A 226 -16.13 5.60 -8.40
C SER A 226 -15.02 5.03 -9.27
N ASN A 227 -15.19 4.95 -10.58
CA ASN A 227 -14.17 4.48 -11.52
C ASN A 227 -13.53 5.67 -12.25
N GLN A 228 -12.39 6.14 -11.74
CA GLN A 228 -11.62 7.20 -12.37
C GLN A 228 -10.59 6.63 -13.35
N VAL A 229 -10.79 6.84 -14.65
CA VAL A 229 -9.85 6.49 -15.72
C VAL A 229 -9.06 7.76 -16.08
N ASN A 230 -7.84 7.87 -15.54
CA ASN A 230 -6.98 9.05 -15.69
C ASN A 230 -5.54 8.63 -15.97
N ASN A 231 -4.86 9.30 -16.90
CA ASN A 231 -3.49 9.00 -17.38
C ASN A 231 -2.44 8.93 -16.24
N VAL A 232 -2.67 9.63 -15.12
CA VAL A 232 -1.80 9.61 -13.95
C VAL A 232 -1.55 8.20 -13.38
N LEU A 233 -2.44 7.24 -13.68
CA LEU A 233 -2.25 5.85 -13.27
C LEU A 233 -1.21 5.11 -14.10
N GLY A 234 -0.93 5.52 -15.34
CA GLY A 234 -0.09 4.79 -16.27
C GLY A 234 1.26 5.46 -16.49
N PHE A 235 1.25 6.63 -17.07
CA PHE A 235 2.46 7.25 -17.63
C PHE A 235 3.65 7.35 -16.65
N PRO A 236 3.52 7.72 -15.37
CA PRO A 236 4.68 7.87 -14.49
C PRO A 236 5.42 6.54 -14.27
N TYR A 237 4.66 5.46 -14.14
CA TYR A 237 5.19 4.15 -13.79
C TYR A 237 5.71 3.38 -15.02
N ILE A 238 5.17 3.67 -16.20
CA ILE A 238 5.74 3.21 -17.48
C ILE A 238 7.14 3.77 -17.66
N PHE A 239 7.32 5.10 -17.49
CA PHE A 239 8.63 5.72 -17.53
C PHE A 239 9.55 5.21 -16.42
N ARG A 240 9.03 4.96 -15.20
CA ARG A 240 9.83 4.39 -14.13
C ARG A 240 10.41 3.02 -14.52
N GLY A 241 9.57 2.13 -15.05
CA GLY A 241 10.01 0.82 -15.52
C GLY A 241 11.01 0.90 -16.68
N ALA A 242 10.72 1.74 -17.68
CA ALA A 242 11.60 1.92 -18.83
C ALA A 242 12.97 2.54 -18.48
N LEU A 243 12.98 3.58 -17.64
CA LEU A 243 14.19 4.27 -17.22
C LEU A 243 15.10 3.41 -16.33
N ASP A 244 14.55 2.61 -15.43
CA ASP A 244 15.34 1.79 -14.53
C ASP A 244 16.11 0.68 -15.26
N VAL A 245 15.58 0.16 -16.36
CA VAL A 245 16.28 -0.81 -17.20
C VAL A 245 16.97 -0.14 -18.41
N ARG A 246 16.96 1.18 -18.49
CA ARG A 246 17.51 1.97 -19.61
C ARG A 246 17.00 1.48 -20.96
N ALA A 247 15.69 1.35 -21.07
CA ALA A 247 15.06 1.00 -22.33
C ALA A 247 15.25 2.12 -23.36
N ARG A 248 15.43 1.74 -24.62
CA ARG A 248 15.56 2.71 -25.73
C ARG A 248 14.21 3.05 -26.40
N ASP A 249 13.16 2.34 -26.04
CA ASP A 249 11.81 2.50 -26.61
C ASP A 249 10.75 2.11 -25.56
N ILE A 250 9.52 2.57 -25.75
CA ILE A 250 8.30 2.09 -25.05
C ILE A 250 7.46 1.29 -26.04
N THR A 251 7.74 0.00 -26.09
CA THR A 251 7.13 -0.91 -27.08
C THR A 251 5.65 -1.20 -26.80
N GLN A 252 4.96 -1.78 -27.79
CA GLN A 252 3.59 -2.26 -27.60
C GLN A 252 3.51 -3.35 -26.53
N GLY A 253 4.51 -4.21 -26.37
CA GLY A 253 4.56 -5.23 -25.33
C GLY A 253 4.66 -4.62 -23.93
N MET A 254 5.46 -3.58 -23.74
CA MET A 254 5.56 -2.81 -22.49
C MET A 254 4.21 -2.16 -22.14
N LYS A 255 3.51 -1.54 -23.10
CA LYS A 255 2.16 -0.97 -22.93
C LYS A 255 1.13 -2.04 -22.53
N MET A 256 1.21 -3.22 -23.16
CA MET A 256 0.38 -4.37 -22.80
C MET A 256 0.68 -4.91 -21.39
N ALA A 257 1.93 -4.94 -20.99
CA ALA A 257 2.34 -5.36 -19.64
C ALA A 257 1.79 -4.40 -18.58
N ALA A 258 1.88 -3.08 -18.80
CA ALA A 258 1.27 -2.06 -17.97
C ALA A 258 -0.25 -2.26 -17.81
N THR A 259 -0.94 -2.41 -18.93
CA THR A 259 -2.40 -2.68 -18.95
C THR A 259 -2.79 -3.88 -18.10
N LYS A 260 -2.10 -5.02 -18.27
CA LYS A 260 -2.37 -6.25 -17.52
C LYS A 260 -2.05 -6.10 -16.04
N ALA A 261 -0.96 -5.40 -15.70
CA ALA A 261 -0.57 -5.15 -14.32
C ALA A 261 -1.62 -4.30 -13.58
N LEU A 262 -2.12 -3.22 -14.20
CA LEU A 262 -3.19 -2.39 -13.66
C LEU A 262 -4.49 -3.18 -13.48
N ALA A 263 -4.89 -3.97 -14.48
CA ALA A 263 -6.09 -4.80 -14.39
C ALA A 263 -6.01 -5.84 -13.26
N ALA A 264 -4.84 -6.47 -13.09
CA ALA A 264 -4.61 -7.44 -12.01
C ALA A 264 -4.58 -6.79 -10.64
N LEU A 265 -3.94 -5.61 -10.49
CA LEU A 265 -3.89 -4.88 -9.23
C LEU A 265 -5.27 -4.47 -8.72
N ALA A 266 -6.21 -4.14 -9.60
CA ALA A 266 -7.58 -3.80 -9.21
C ALA A 266 -8.30 -4.96 -8.49
N LYS A 267 -7.90 -6.20 -8.73
CA LYS A 267 -8.46 -7.42 -8.12
C LYS A 267 -7.89 -7.71 -6.73
N GLU A 268 -6.77 -7.09 -6.38
CA GLU A 268 -6.15 -7.24 -5.07
C GLU A 268 -6.94 -6.50 -3.99
N PRO A 269 -6.94 -6.98 -2.73
CA PRO A 269 -7.57 -6.27 -1.62
C PRO A 269 -7.09 -4.81 -1.52
N VAL A 270 -8.04 -3.87 -1.42
CA VAL A 270 -7.73 -2.44 -1.37
C VAL A 270 -7.22 -2.06 0.02
N PRO A 271 -6.02 -1.47 0.16
CA PRO A 271 -5.49 -1.04 1.45
C PRO A 271 -6.29 0.09 2.11
N ASP A 272 -6.36 0.09 3.45
CA ASP A 272 -7.13 1.07 4.23
C ASP A 272 -6.73 2.53 3.98
N TYR A 273 -5.46 2.81 3.68
CA TYR A 273 -5.02 4.18 3.40
C TYR A 273 -5.66 4.74 2.13
N ILE A 274 -6.03 3.89 1.18
CA ILE A 274 -6.77 4.30 -0.02
C ILE A 274 -8.21 4.61 0.36
N SER A 275 -8.87 3.72 1.12
CA SER A 275 -10.22 3.96 1.62
C SER A 275 -10.31 5.26 2.45
N ALA A 276 -9.31 5.52 3.29
CA ALA A 276 -9.23 6.75 4.09
C ALA A 276 -9.08 8.01 3.22
N ALA A 277 -8.35 7.95 2.10
CA ALA A 277 -8.20 9.07 1.17
C ALA A 277 -9.49 9.39 0.38
N TYR A 278 -10.48 8.48 0.40
CA TYR A 278 -11.77 8.63 -0.27
C TYR A 278 -12.93 8.52 0.75
N ASP A 279 -12.88 9.34 1.81
CA ASP A 279 -13.93 9.49 2.83
C ASP A 279 -14.34 8.18 3.55
N GLY A 280 -13.43 7.20 3.62
CA GLY A 280 -13.66 5.93 4.30
C GLY A 280 -14.55 4.95 3.53
N ALA A 281 -14.76 5.16 2.22
CA ALA A 281 -15.55 4.26 1.38
C ALA A 281 -14.93 2.85 1.37
N THR A 282 -15.74 1.83 1.58
CA THR A 282 -15.31 0.43 1.39
C THR A 282 -15.14 0.17 -0.09
N MET A 283 -13.90 -0.05 -0.53
CA MET A 283 -13.56 -0.34 -1.91
C MET A 283 -13.15 -1.80 -2.06
N GLN A 284 -13.71 -2.46 -3.04
CA GLN A 284 -13.35 -3.82 -3.43
C GLN A 284 -13.60 -4.02 -4.92
N TYR A 285 -12.91 -4.97 -5.54
CA TYR A 285 -13.13 -5.32 -6.94
C TYR A 285 -14.61 -5.57 -7.22
N GLY A 286 -15.14 -4.90 -8.25
CA GLY A 286 -16.54 -4.93 -8.60
C GLY A 286 -16.92 -3.77 -9.54
N PRO A 287 -18.23 -3.59 -9.85
CA PRO A 287 -18.68 -2.56 -10.79
C PRO A 287 -18.21 -1.14 -10.47
N ASP A 288 -17.99 -0.83 -9.20
CA ASP A 288 -17.53 0.48 -8.72
C ASP A 288 -16.02 0.57 -8.49
N TYR A 289 -15.27 -0.52 -8.78
CA TYR A 289 -13.81 -0.56 -8.64
C TYR A 289 -13.20 -1.51 -9.67
N ILE A 290 -13.14 -1.07 -10.94
CA ILE A 290 -12.57 -1.82 -12.06
C ILE A 290 -11.10 -1.45 -12.37
N ILE A 291 -10.59 -0.40 -11.75
CA ILE A 291 -9.24 0.12 -11.93
C ILE A 291 -8.72 0.65 -10.59
N PRO A 292 -7.40 0.55 -10.29
CA PRO A 292 -6.84 1.12 -9.06
C PRO A 292 -7.06 2.63 -8.96
N LYS A 293 -7.06 3.16 -7.74
CA LYS A 293 -7.12 4.61 -7.52
C LYS A 293 -5.75 5.27 -7.73
N PRO A 294 -5.68 6.54 -8.15
CA PRO A 294 -4.42 7.26 -8.38
C PRO A 294 -3.48 7.34 -7.17
N PHE A 295 -4.01 7.28 -5.95
CA PHE A 295 -3.21 7.26 -4.72
C PHE A 295 -2.76 5.86 -4.28
N ASP A 296 -3.02 4.82 -5.06
CA ASP A 296 -2.55 3.48 -4.76
C ASP A 296 -1.06 3.34 -5.08
N ARG A 297 -0.24 3.44 -4.03
CA ARG A 297 1.22 3.34 -4.16
C ARG A 297 1.70 2.00 -4.74
N ARG A 298 0.85 0.96 -4.71
CA ARG A 298 1.17 -0.35 -5.29
C ARG A 298 1.28 -0.30 -6.81
N VAL A 299 0.64 0.69 -7.47
CA VAL A 299 0.74 0.89 -8.92
C VAL A 299 2.20 0.99 -9.36
N LEU A 300 3.04 1.75 -8.62
CA LEU A 300 4.48 1.83 -8.88
C LEU A 300 5.13 0.44 -8.97
N ILE A 301 4.84 -0.44 -8.02
CA ILE A 301 5.49 -1.76 -7.97
C ILE A 301 4.97 -2.66 -9.10
N TRP A 302 3.64 -2.71 -9.26
CA TRP A 302 3.01 -3.62 -10.21
C TRP A 302 3.31 -3.24 -11.65
N GLU A 303 3.11 -1.96 -11.99
CA GLU A 303 3.22 -1.48 -13.36
C GLU A 303 4.69 -1.33 -13.79
N ALA A 304 5.51 -0.62 -13.01
CA ALA A 304 6.91 -0.43 -13.38
C ALA A 304 7.67 -1.76 -13.47
N SER A 305 7.37 -2.75 -12.59
CA SER A 305 8.01 -4.07 -12.67
C SER A 305 7.60 -4.85 -13.92
N ALA A 306 6.34 -4.77 -14.31
CA ALA A 306 5.85 -5.44 -15.52
C ALA A 306 6.41 -4.80 -16.80
N VAL A 307 6.51 -3.47 -16.81
CA VAL A 307 7.11 -2.72 -17.94
C VAL A 307 8.59 -3.03 -18.09
N ALA A 308 9.36 -3.03 -16.99
CA ALA A 308 10.79 -3.35 -17.00
C ALA A 308 11.05 -4.78 -17.46
N GLU A 309 10.26 -5.76 -16.96
CA GLU A 309 10.34 -7.15 -17.39
C GLU A 309 10.07 -7.30 -18.89
N ALA A 310 9.03 -6.65 -19.41
CA ALA A 310 8.70 -6.66 -20.83
C ALA A 310 9.83 -6.04 -21.67
N ALA A 311 10.40 -4.92 -21.25
CA ALA A 311 11.53 -4.26 -21.94
C ALA A 311 12.75 -5.17 -22.05
N VAL A 312 13.06 -5.92 -20.98
CA VAL A 312 14.16 -6.89 -20.96
C VAL A 312 13.86 -8.08 -21.88
N GLN A 313 12.65 -8.63 -21.82
CA GLN A 313 12.23 -9.77 -22.64
C GLN A 313 12.24 -9.43 -24.14
N GLU A 314 11.88 -8.20 -24.51
CA GLU A 314 11.88 -7.72 -25.91
C GLU A 314 13.25 -7.23 -26.38
N GLY A 315 14.25 -7.23 -25.51
CA GLY A 315 15.63 -6.83 -25.87
C GLY A 315 15.80 -5.34 -26.18
N VAL A 316 14.89 -4.49 -25.67
CA VAL A 316 14.99 -3.02 -25.78
C VAL A 316 15.67 -2.39 -24.58
N ALA A 317 15.84 -3.13 -23.48
CA ALA A 317 16.55 -2.70 -22.29
C ALA A 317 18.08 -2.76 -22.49
N ALA A 318 18.83 -1.86 -21.82
CA ALA A 318 20.29 -1.96 -21.75
C ALA A 318 20.74 -3.02 -20.73
N VAL A 319 19.92 -3.33 -19.73
CA VAL A 319 20.16 -4.41 -18.75
C VAL A 319 19.93 -5.75 -19.45
N GLN A 320 20.94 -6.64 -19.36
CA GLN A 320 20.85 -7.96 -19.98
C GLN A 320 19.88 -8.86 -19.21
N SER A 321 19.26 -9.83 -19.93
CA SER A 321 18.27 -10.74 -19.36
C SER A 321 18.81 -11.56 -18.19
N GLU A 322 20.10 -11.95 -18.26
CA GLU A 322 20.79 -12.73 -17.22
C GLU A 322 21.10 -11.93 -15.95
N GLU A 323 21.15 -10.59 -16.07
CA GLU A 323 21.42 -9.67 -14.97
C GLU A 323 20.14 -9.14 -14.30
N PHE A 324 18.98 -9.25 -14.98
CA PHE A 324 17.71 -8.74 -14.48
C PHE A 324 17.02 -9.74 -13.56
N SER A 325 16.77 -9.35 -12.33
CA SER A 325 15.94 -10.10 -11.39
C SER A 325 14.67 -9.31 -11.06
N LEU A 326 13.53 -9.80 -11.52
CA LEU A 326 12.22 -9.19 -11.23
C LEU A 326 11.96 -9.09 -9.72
N VAL A 327 12.40 -10.09 -8.94
CA VAL A 327 12.23 -10.10 -7.48
C VAL A 327 13.05 -8.97 -6.86
N ALA A 328 14.35 -8.89 -7.20
CA ALA A 328 15.22 -7.83 -6.69
C ALA A 328 14.76 -6.43 -7.13
N TYR A 329 14.26 -6.30 -8.37
CA TYR A 329 13.75 -5.03 -8.85
C TYR A 329 12.47 -4.59 -8.11
N ARG A 330 11.54 -5.51 -7.84
CA ARG A 330 10.37 -5.22 -7.00
C ARG A 330 10.76 -4.79 -5.59
N GLU A 331 11.75 -5.42 -4.99
CA GLU A 331 12.29 -5.02 -3.69
C GLU A 331 12.88 -3.59 -3.72
N GLN A 332 13.56 -3.20 -4.80
CA GLN A 332 14.06 -1.84 -4.99
C GLN A 332 12.92 -0.82 -5.11
N LEU A 333 11.86 -1.13 -5.87
CA LEU A 333 10.68 -0.27 -5.99
C LEU A 333 9.94 -0.12 -4.66
N GLU A 334 9.81 -1.19 -3.90
CA GLU A 334 9.22 -1.19 -2.56
C GLU A 334 10.04 -0.35 -1.58
N ALA A 335 11.37 -0.43 -1.64
CA ALA A 335 12.26 0.39 -0.82
C ALA A 335 12.08 1.89 -1.12
N ARG A 336 11.77 2.26 -2.37
CA ARG A 336 11.44 3.64 -2.75
C ARG A 336 10.11 4.14 -2.16
N LEU A 337 9.15 3.25 -1.92
CA LEU A 337 7.87 3.60 -1.27
C LEU A 337 7.99 3.86 0.24
N GLY A 338 9.13 3.55 0.83
CA GLY A 338 9.45 3.75 2.23
C GLY A 338 9.93 2.47 2.90
N LEU A 339 10.92 2.62 3.79
CA LEU A 339 11.56 1.53 4.54
C LEU A 339 10.58 0.67 5.36
N SER A 340 9.45 1.25 5.81
CA SER A 340 8.40 0.56 6.56
C SER A 340 7.80 -0.63 5.80
N TYR A 341 7.57 -0.46 4.50
CA TYR A 341 6.96 -1.51 3.67
C TYR A 341 7.93 -2.70 3.48
N SER A 342 9.20 -2.41 3.20
CA SER A 342 10.22 -3.45 3.01
C SER A 342 10.53 -4.22 4.31
N ILE A 343 10.60 -3.51 5.43
CA ILE A 343 10.84 -4.08 6.76
C ILE A 343 9.69 -5.04 7.15
N MET A 344 8.44 -4.59 7.04
CA MET A 344 7.28 -5.43 7.39
C MET A 344 7.12 -6.63 6.47
N ARG A 345 7.45 -6.49 5.18
CA ARG A 345 7.47 -7.63 4.25
C ARG A 345 8.50 -8.68 4.65
N HIS A 346 9.68 -8.26 5.11
CA HIS A 346 10.69 -9.20 5.63
C HIS A 346 10.13 -10.00 6.82
N VAL A 347 9.48 -9.33 7.78
CA VAL A 347 8.81 -9.99 8.91
C VAL A 347 7.73 -10.96 8.44
N ILE A 348 6.85 -10.54 7.52
CA ILE A 348 5.78 -11.38 6.96
C ILE A 348 6.36 -12.62 6.26
N ASN A 349 7.43 -12.48 5.48
CA ASN A 349 8.07 -13.59 4.80
C ASN A 349 8.69 -14.60 5.78
N GLN A 350 9.23 -14.14 6.91
CA GLN A 350 9.78 -15.02 7.96
C GLN A 350 8.71 -15.89 8.63
N VAL A 351 7.50 -15.37 8.79
CA VAL A 351 6.42 -16.06 9.51
C VAL A 351 5.50 -16.89 8.61
N ARG A 352 5.52 -16.62 7.32
CA ARG A 352 4.64 -17.26 6.34
C ARG A 352 4.79 -18.78 6.35
N GLY A 353 3.68 -19.51 6.52
CA GLY A 353 3.65 -20.96 6.53
C GLY A 353 4.16 -21.63 7.82
N LYS A 354 4.47 -20.86 8.87
CA LYS A 354 4.94 -21.40 10.16
C LYS A 354 3.80 -21.87 11.09
N GLY A 355 2.54 -21.63 10.72
CA GLY A 355 1.35 -22.15 11.42
C GLY A 355 1.13 -21.62 12.83
N LYS A 356 1.66 -20.45 13.20
CA LYS A 356 1.46 -19.87 14.52
C LYS A 356 -0.01 -19.51 14.76
N ARG A 357 -0.50 -19.77 15.96
CA ARG A 357 -1.90 -19.57 16.39
C ARG A 357 -2.00 -18.26 17.19
N ILE A 358 -2.65 -17.25 16.63
CA ILE A 358 -2.76 -15.92 17.25
C ILE A 358 -4.20 -15.70 17.69
N VAL A 359 -4.39 -15.35 18.98
CA VAL A 359 -5.73 -15.09 19.54
C VAL A 359 -6.10 -13.61 19.48
N PHE A 360 -7.32 -13.35 18.97
CA PHE A 360 -7.91 -12.03 18.85
C PHE A 360 -9.12 -11.91 19.80
N PRO A 361 -9.01 -11.13 20.90
CA PRO A 361 -10.11 -10.97 21.86
C PRO A 361 -11.38 -10.36 21.27
N GLU A 362 -11.26 -9.50 20.27
CA GLU A 362 -12.36 -8.82 19.59
C GLU A 362 -12.78 -9.54 18.30
N GLY A 363 -12.93 -10.87 18.32
CA GLY A 363 -13.23 -11.69 17.14
C GLY A 363 -14.57 -11.38 16.45
N ASP A 364 -15.48 -10.63 17.08
CA ASP A 364 -16.73 -10.15 16.50
C ASP A 364 -16.66 -8.68 16.06
N HIS A 365 -15.47 -8.18 15.73
CA HIS A 365 -15.26 -6.84 15.20
C HIS A 365 -14.86 -6.91 13.72
N GLU A 366 -15.51 -6.13 12.85
CA GLU A 366 -15.32 -6.17 11.39
C GLU A 366 -13.85 -6.08 10.96
N LYS A 367 -13.10 -5.09 11.48
CA LYS A 367 -11.67 -4.92 11.15
C LYS A 367 -10.83 -6.15 11.52
N VAL A 368 -11.16 -6.81 12.64
CA VAL A 368 -10.47 -8.04 13.08
C VAL A 368 -10.80 -9.20 12.15
N LEU A 369 -12.05 -9.35 11.72
CA LEU A 369 -12.47 -10.39 10.78
C LEU A 369 -11.77 -10.23 9.41
N ARG A 370 -11.72 -9.00 8.89
CA ARG A 370 -11.00 -8.70 7.63
C ARG A 370 -9.49 -8.96 7.77
N ALA A 371 -8.89 -8.57 8.89
CA ALA A 371 -7.47 -8.86 9.16
C ALA A 371 -7.22 -10.37 9.29
N ALA A 372 -8.08 -11.09 10.02
CA ALA A 372 -7.97 -12.53 10.19
C ALA A 372 -8.07 -13.29 8.86
N ALA A 373 -8.95 -12.85 7.95
CA ALA A 373 -9.05 -13.40 6.60
C ALA A 373 -7.74 -13.22 5.83
N GLN A 374 -7.17 -12.01 5.82
CA GLN A 374 -5.88 -11.74 5.16
C GLN A 374 -4.73 -12.55 5.77
N LEU A 375 -4.68 -12.67 7.10
CA LEU A 375 -3.66 -13.43 7.81
C LEU A 375 -3.69 -14.92 7.46
N ALA A 376 -4.89 -15.51 7.39
CA ALA A 376 -5.08 -16.91 7.01
C ALA A 376 -4.76 -17.14 5.53
N GLU A 377 -5.26 -16.30 4.62
CA GLU A 377 -5.02 -16.38 3.18
C GLU A 377 -3.53 -16.27 2.85
N GLN A 378 -2.83 -15.30 3.45
CA GLN A 378 -1.39 -15.11 3.26
C GLN A 378 -0.53 -16.10 4.05
N LYS A 379 -1.16 -17.02 4.83
CA LYS A 379 -0.51 -18.01 5.69
C LYS A 379 0.46 -17.40 6.72
N ILE A 380 0.12 -16.22 7.23
CA ILE A 380 0.91 -15.51 8.25
C ILE A 380 0.71 -16.15 9.62
N CYS A 381 -0.55 -16.43 9.99
CA CYS A 381 -0.90 -17.15 11.21
C CYS A 381 -2.26 -17.85 11.05
N HIS A 382 -2.57 -18.72 12.03
CA HIS A 382 -3.90 -19.31 12.20
C HIS A 382 -4.70 -18.48 13.20
N PRO A 383 -5.78 -17.78 12.78
CA PRO A 383 -6.54 -16.90 13.65
C PRO A 383 -7.42 -17.66 14.63
N ILE A 384 -7.39 -17.26 15.92
CA ILE A 384 -8.32 -17.69 16.97
C ILE A 384 -9.18 -16.49 17.37
N LEU A 385 -10.47 -16.58 17.15
CA LEU A 385 -11.41 -15.48 17.35
C LEU A 385 -12.23 -15.68 18.65
N LEU A 386 -12.19 -14.70 19.57
CA LEU A 386 -13.00 -14.79 20.79
C LEU A 386 -14.30 -13.99 20.66
N GLY A 387 -15.42 -14.68 20.91
CA GLY A 387 -16.73 -14.06 20.89
C GLY A 387 -17.88 -15.04 20.80
N PRO A 388 -19.13 -14.56 20.71
CA PRO A 388 -20.29 -15.41 20.48
C PRO A 388 -20.21 -16.04 19.08
N GLU A 389 -20.07 -17.36 19.01
CA GLU A 389 -19.85 -18.14 17.80
C GLU A 389 -20.84 -17.79 16.68
N GLN A 390 -22.15 -17.81 16.99
CA GLN A 390 -23.18 -17.49 16.00
C GLN A 390 -23.07 -16.07 15.43
N ARG A 391 -22.57 -15.11 16.23
CA ARG A 391 -22.36 -13.74 15.79
C ARG A 391 -21.15 -13.65 14.84
N ILE A 392 -20.08 -14.33 15.18
CA ILE A 392 -18.86 -14.35 14.35
C ILE A 392 -19.17 -14.98 13.00
N HIS A 393 -19.78 -16.17 12.96
CA HIS A 393 -20.14 -16.83 11.69
C HIS A 393 -21.06 -15.96 10.83
N ARG A 394 -22.11 -15.39 11.41
CA ARG A 394 -23.00 -14.49 10.68
C ARG A 394 -22.24 -13.28 10.09
N MET A 395 -21.35 -12.64 10.85
CA MET A 395 -20.58 -11.51 10.36
C MET A 395 -19.59 -11.91 9.27
N VAL A 396 -18.97 -13.09 9.35
CA VAL A 396 -18.11 -13.63 8.30
C VAL A 396 -18.90 -13.83 7.00
N ASP A 397 -20.11 -14.39 7.10
CA ASP A 397 -21.02 -14.58 5.96
C ASP A 397 -21.48 -13.23 5.36
N GLU A 398 -21.92 -12.29 6.21
CA GLU A 398 -22.35 -10.94 5.81
C GLU A 398 -21.23 -10.14 5.10
N LEU A 399 -19.97 -10.36 5.50
CA LEU A 399 -18.79 -9.73 4.91
C LEU A 399 -18.25 -10.48 3.69
N GLY A 400 -18.82 -11.63 3.33
CA GLY A 400 -18.37 -12.45 2.20
C GLY A 400 -16.97 -13.03 2.36
N LEU A 401 -16.51 -13.26 3.60
CA LEU A 401 -15.16 -13.75 3.88
C LEU A 401 -15.12 -15.28 3.90
N HIS A 402 -14.06 -15.88 3.32
CA HIS A 402 -13.86 -17.33 3.28
C HIS A 402 -12.43 -17.66 3.72
N PHE A 403 -12.26 -18.12 4.96
CA PHE A 403 -10.95 -18.46 5.52
C PHE A 403 -11.08 -19.46 6.68
N GLU A 404 -9.97 -20.10 7.06
CA GLU A 404 -9.93 -21.02 8.20
C GLU A 404 -9.68 -20.26 9.51
N TYR A 405 -10.46 -20.52 10.54
CA TYR A 405 -10.32 -19.91 11.86
C TYR A 405 -10.91 -20.79 12.97
N GLU A 406 -10.46 -20.59 14.19
CA GLU A 406 -11.06 -21.18 15.39
C GLU A 406 -11.89 -20.13 16.13
N VAL A 407 -13.01 -20.56 16.78
CA VAL A 407 -13.84 -19.67 17.59
C VAL A 407 -14.02 -20.23 19.00
N PHE A 408 -13.87 -19.36 19.99
CA PHE A 408 -14.17 -19.70 21.39
C PHE A 408 -15.00 -18.58 22.04
N ASP A 409 -16.09 -18.98 22.72
CA ASP A 409 -16.87 -18.08 23.59
C ASP A 409 -16.38 -18.20 25.05
N PRO A 410 -15.63 -17.23 25.61
CA PRO A 410 -15.16 -17.30 26.99
C PRO A 410 -16.23 -17.50 28.03
N ARG A 411 -17.49 -17.14 27.73
CA ARG A 411 -18.60 -17.29 28.66
C ARG A 411 -19.10 -18.74 28.77
N LYS A 412 -18.93 -19.51 27.67
CA LYS A 412 -19.40 -20.89 27.54
C LYS A 412 -18.27 -21.90 27.74
N ASP A 413 -17.01 -21.52 27.51
CA ASP A 413 -15.85 -22.40 27.54
C ASP A 413 -15.61 -23.00 28.95
N PRO A 414 -15.50 -24.33 29.08
CA PRO A 414 -15.32 -25.01 30.38
C PRO A 414 -13.95 -24.69 31.00
N ARG A 415 -12.90 -24.40 30.22
CA ARG A 415 -11.53 -24.06 30.68
C ARG A 415 -11.55 -22.88 31.65
N ARG A 416 -12.49 -21.95 31.49
CA ARG A 416 -12.70 -20.79 32.38
C ARG A 416 -12.93 -21.17 33.84
N LYS A 417 -13.64 -22.27 34.10
CA LYS A 417 -13.96 -22.75 35.47
C LYS A 417 -12.94 -23.77 35.98
N GLY A 418 -12.17 -24.39 35.10
CA GLY A 418 -11.17 -25.41 35.37
C GLY A 418 -9.75 -24.85 35.27
N VAL A 419 -8.98 -25.35 34.30
CA VAL A 419 -7.52 -25.12 34.14
C VAL A 419 -7.13 -23.64 34.19
N TYR A 420 -7.85 -22.76 33.48
CA TYR A 420 -7.54 -21.32 33.47
C TYR A 420 -7.79 -20.62 34.81
N CYS A 421 -8.82 -21.04 35.54
CA CYS A 421 -9.09 -20.53 36.88
C CYS A 421 -7.96 -20.91 37.83
N GLU A 422 -7.53 -22.18 37.82
CA GLU A 422 -6.45 -22.66 38.68
C GLU A 422 -5.08 -22.01 38.31
N ALA A 423 -4.76 -21.91 37.01
CA ALA A 423 -3.59 -21.22 36.57
C ALA A 423 -3.55 -19.73 37.02
N MET A 424 -4.68 -19.03 36.89
CA MET A 424 -4.81 -17.67 37.38
C MET A 424 -4.68 -17.57 38.90
N MET A 425 -5.23 -18.50 39.66
CA MET A 425 -5.12 -18.58 41.11
C MET A 425 -3.68 -18.82 41.57
N SER A 426 -2.95 -19.75 40.93
CA SER A 426 -1.55 -20.04 41.28
C SER A 426 -0.68 -18.78 41.18
N LYS A 427 -0.91 -17.92 40.20
CA LYS A 427 -0.12 -16.70 39.96
C LYS A 427 -0.57 -15.50 40.83
N ARG A 428 -1.88 -15.40 41.16
CA ARG A 428 -2.48 -14.17 41.71
C ARG A 428 -3.09 -14.32 43.13
N SER A 429 -3.21 -15.52 43.70
CA SER A 429 -3.80 -15.72 45.03
C SER A 429 -3.12 -14.92 46.12
N ARG A 430 -1.76 -14.87 46.12
CA ARG A 430 -0.98 -14.05 47.06
C ARG A 430 -1.14 -12.54 46.89
N LYS A 431 -1.77 -12.09 45.76
CA LYS A 431 -2.13 -10.70 45.47
C LYS A 431 -3.61 -10.41 45.77
N GLY A 432 -4.28 -11.27 46.57
CA GLY A 432 -5.64 -11.10 47.04
C GLY A 432 -6.75 -11.58 46.10
N MET A 433 -6.41 -12.32 45.05
CA MET A 433 -7.40 -12.84 44.09
C MET A 433 -8.12 -14.07 44.69
N THR A 434 -9.45 -14.11 44.56
CA THR A 434 -10.28 -15.26 44.93
C THR A 434 -10.73 -16.06 43.72
N HIS A 435 -11.14 -17.31 43.90
CA HIS A 435 -11.72 -18.11 42.81
C HIS A 435 -12.98 -17.47 42.20
N VAL A 436 -13.73 -16.67 42.97
CA VAL A 436 -14.88 -15.92 42.46
C VAL A 436 -14.45 -14.83 41.53
N ASP A 437 -13.39 -14.09 41.93
CA ASP A 437 -12.80 -13.03 41.08
C ASP A 437 -12.20 -13.61 39.82
N ALA A 438 -11.41 -14.66 39.92
CA ALA A 438 -10.82 -15.35 38.76
C ALA A 438 -11.89 -15.79 37.75
N ARG A 439 -12.93 -16.47 38.20
CA ARG A 439 -14.05 -16.89 37.34
C ARG A 439 -14.83 -15.74 36.73
N ARG A 440 -14.91 -14.58 37.40
CA ARG A 440 -15.54 -13.36 36.92
C ARG A 440 -14.67 -12.71 35.86
N LEU A 441 -13.37 -12.53 36.11
CA LEU A 441 -12.41 -11.90 35.19
C LEU A 441 -12.22 -12.71 33.89
N LEU A 442 -12.21 -14.04 33.98
CA LEU A 442 -12.13 -14.94 32.82
C LEU A 442 -13.35 -14.91 31.90
N LYS A 443 -14.42 -14.19 32.24
CA LYS A 443 -15.51 -13.85 31.30
C LYS A 443 -15.07 -12.71 30.35
N SER A 444 -14.09 -11.94 30.73
CA SER A 444 -13.51 -10.88 29.91
C SER A 444 -12.57 -11.50 28.88
N ARG A 445 -12.75 -11.17 27.62
CA ARG A 445 -12.00 -11.75 26.51
C ARG A 445 -10.48 -11.51 26.63
N PRO A 446 -9.97 -10.31 27.01
CA PRO A 446 -8.53 -10.13 27.22
C PRO A 446 -7.93 -11.04 28.30
N TYR A 447 -8.61 -11.24 29.43
CA TYR A 447 -8.16 -12.17 30.48
C TYR A 447 -8.17 -13.62 30.00
N PHE A 448 -9.19 -14.00 29.24
CA PHE A 448 -9.31 -15.36 28.69
C PHE A 448 -8.21 -15.61 27.63
N ALA A 449 -7.99 -14.66 26.71
CA ALA A 449 -6.95 -14.73 25.70
C ALA A 449 -5.55 -14.81 26.30
N SER A 450 -5.27 -14.02 27.35
CA SER A 450 -3.99 -14.12 28.08
C SER A 450 -3.77 -15.50 28.68
N GLN A 451 -4.83 -16.15 29.21
CA GLN A 451 -4.73 -17.53 29.71
C GLN A 451 -4.53 -18.56 28.60
N MET A 452 -5.11 -18.34 27.42
CA MET A 452 -4.84 -19.20 26.25
C MET A 452 -3.35 -19.21 25.90
N VAL A 453 -2.72 -18.03 25.88
CA VAL A 453 -1.29 -17.91 25.57
C VAL A 453 -0.41 -18.53 26.67
N ILE A 454 -0.74 -18.30 27.94
CA ILE A 454 0.02 -18.90 29.07
C ILE A 454 -0.05 -20.42 29.04
N ASN A 455 -1.19 -21.01 28.71
CA ASN A 455 -1.39 -22.45 28.72
C ASN A 455 -1.03 -23.13 27.39
N GLY A 456 -0.53 -22.38 26.38
CA GLY A 456 -0.13 -22.93 25.09
C GLY A 456 -1.32 -23.25 24.15
N ASP A 457 -2.52 -22.78 24.46
CA ASP A 457 -3.68 -22.91 23.58
C ASP A 457 -3.65 -21.87 22.42
N ALA A 458 -2.78 -20.86 22.53
CA ALA A 458 -2.41 -19.90 21.49
C ALA A 458 -0.92 -19.54 21.63
N ASP A 459 -0.26 -19.20 20.55
CA ASP A 459 1.16 -18.84 20.52
C ASP A 459 1.37 -17.32 20.78
N GLY A 460 0.35 -16.50 20.55
CA GLY A 460 0.41 -15.08 20.77
C GLY A 460 -0.96 -14.40 20.85
N PHE A 461 -0.94 -13.14 21.30
CA PHE A 461 -2.12 -12.34 21.56
C PHE A 461 -2.06 -11.03 20.78
N VAL A 462 -3.14 -10.67 20.06
CA VAL A 462 -3.29 -9.37 19.41
C VAL A 462 -4.68 -8.80 19.71
N GLY A 463 -4.76 -7.62 20.34
CA GLY A 463 -6.05 -7.02 20.69
C GLY A 463 -6.01 -5.55 21.05
N GLY A 464 -7.19 -4.91 21.12
CA GLY A 464 -7.35 -3.50 21.50
C GLY A 464 -8.27 -2.66 20.61
N VAL A 465 -8.70 -3.20 19.47
CA VAL A 465 -9.48 -2.46 18.44
C VAL A 465 -10.75 -1.80 19.00
N SER A 466 -11.41 -2.41 19.97
CA SER A 466 -12.68 -1.90 20.52
C SER A 466 -12.58 -1.36 21.96
N ARG A 467 -11.39 -1.42 22.58
CA ARG A 467 -11.16 -1.10 23.99
C ARG A 467 -10.15 0.01 24.17
N ASN A 468 -10.11 0.62 25.39
CA ASN A 468 -9.00 1.51 25.73
C ASN A 468 -7.73 0.68 25.91
N TYR A 469 -6.59 1.24 25.55
CA TYR A 469 -5.28 0.59 25.63
C TYR A 469 -5.00 -0.05 26.99
N GLY A 470 -5.24 0.69 28.09
CA GLY A 470 -5.03 0.20 29.45
C GLY A 470 -5.96 -0.96 29.86
N ASP A 471 -7.16 -1.08 29.25
CA ASP A 471 -8.11 -2.17 29.55
C ASP A 471 -7.68 -3.51 28.92
N VAL A 472 -6.78 -3.45 27.94
CA VAL A 472 -6.20 -4.64 27.30
C VAL A 472 -4.80 -4.92 27.84
N LEU A 473 -3.97 -3.90 28.05
CA LEU A 473 -2.61 -4.03 28.60
C LEU A 473 -2.64 -4.59 30.03
N ARG A 474 -3.56 -4.12 30.88
CA ARG A 474 -3.60 -4.56 32.27
C ARG A 474 -3.77 -6.08 32.43
N PRO A 475 -4.73 -6.76 31.79
CA PRO A 475 -4.84 -8.23 31.86
C PRO A 475 -3.57 -8.95 31.42
N THR A 476 -2.88 -8.47 30.38
CA THR A 476 -1.64 -9.08 29.88
C THR A 476 -0.50 -8.91 30.87
N LEU A 477 -0.30 -7.71 31.44
CA LEU A 477 0.69 -7.47 32.48
C LEU A 477 0.40 -8.24 33.78
N GLU A 478 -0.88 -8.38 34.14
CA GLU A 478 -1.28 -9.10 35.37
C GLU A 478 -1.08 -10.61 35.27
N LEU A 479 -1.27 -11.20 34.11
CA LEU A 479 -1.24 -12.63 33.90
C LEU A 479 0.04 -13.12 33.24
N ILE A 480 0.45 -12.52 32.12
CA ILE A 480 1.69 -12.84 31.42
C ILE A 480 2.86 -12.19 32.17
N GLY A 481 2.89 -10.86 32.21
CA GLY A 481 3.93 -10.09 32.90
C GLY A 481 5.19 -9.95 32.05
N PRO A 482 6.23 -9.30 32.61
CA PRO A 482 7.53 -9.21 31.97
C PRO A 482 8.26 -10.56 31.95
N ASP A 483 9.15 -10.73 30.99
CA ASP A 483 10.11 -11.85 30.91
C ASP A 483 11.02 -11.86 32.15
N GLU A 484 11.51 -13.04 32.54
CA GLU A 484 12.36 -13.19 33.73
C GLU A 484 13.65 -12.39 33.68
N ASN A 485 14.17 -12.14 32.48
CA ASN A 485 15.37 -11.34 32.23
C ASN A 485 15.09 -9.85 32.01
N SER A 486 13.84 -9.42 32.12
CA SER A 486 13.37 -8.05 31.89
C SER A 486 12.64 -7.52 33.13
N HIS A 487 13.05 -6.35 33.66
CA HIS A 487 12.35 -5.75 34.79
C HIS A 487 11.15 -4.91 34.37
N CYS A 488 11.08 -4.50 33.09
CA CYS A 488 9.98 -3.72 32.55
C CYS A 488 9.54 -4.20 31.15
N VAL A 489 8.33 -3.82 30.80
CA VAL A 489 7.80 -3.96 29.43
C VAL A 489 7.91 -2.59 28.77
N VAL A 490 8.28 -2.58 27.51
CA VAL A 490 8.49 -1.36 26.72
C VAL A 490 7.54 -1.36 25.53
N GLY A 491 6.94 -0.20 25.24
CA GLY A 491 6.16 -0.01 24.02
C GLY A 491 6.84 1.01 23.11
N CYS A 492 7.44 0.54 22.01
CA CYS A 492 8.11 1.42 21.07
C CYS A 492 7.33 1.53 19.74
N TYR A 493 7.51 2.66 19.05
CA TYR A 493 7.04 2.87 17.69
C TYR A 493 8.20 2.83 16.70
N MET A 494 8.04 2.10 15.62
CA MET A 494 8.82 2.29 14.42
C MET A 494 8.18 3.41 13.60
N VAL A 495 8.92 4.48 13.41
CA VAL A 495 8.49 5.73 12.75
C VAL A 495 9.26 5.89 11.45
N ASN A 496 8.55 5.95 10.33
CA ASN A 496 9.16 6.22 9.03
C ASN A 496 8.76 7.62 8.57
N VAL A 497 9.76 8.47 8.44
CA VAL A 497 9.58 9.87 8.06
C VAL A 497 10.74 10.33 7.17
N LYS A 498 10.41 10.96 6.05
CA LYS A 498 11.41 11.49 5.08
C LYS A 498 12.49 10.46 4.68
N GLY A 499 12.08 9.21 4.44
CA GLY A 499 13.00 8.14 4.03
C GLY A 499 13.91 7.58 5.15
N ARG A 500 13.66 7.94 6.41
CA ARG A 500 14.42 7.45 7.59
C ARG A 500 13.53 6.62 8.49
N THR A 501 14.06 5.49 8.97
CA THR A 501 13.41 4.68 10.03
C THR A 501 14.00 5.02 11.38
N ILE A 502 13.15 5.38 12.33
CA ILE A 502 13.50 5.74 13.70
C ILE A 502 12.66 4.89 14.66
N PHE A 503 13.26 4.39 15.74
CA PHE A 503 12.55 3.72 16.81
C PHE A 503 12.43 4.68 18.00
N LEU A 504 11.20 4.94 18.45
CA LEU A 504 10.89 5.91 19.49
C LEU A 504 10.29 5.19 20.72
N ALA A 505 10.88 5.34 21.89
CA ALA A 505 10.49 4.66 23.13
C ALA A 505 10.67 5.53 24.41
N ASP A 506 9.98 5.24 25.51
CA ASP A 506 8.79 4.40 25.63
C ASP A 506 7.56 5.29 25.51
N ALA A 507 6.66 4.92 24.64
CA ALA A 507 5.50 5.75 24.28
C ALA A 507 4.17 5.29 24.90
N THR A 508 4.15 4.15 25.64
CA THR A 508 2.88 3.53 26.04
C THR A 508 2.82 2.88 27.43
N VAL A 509 3.94 2.58 28.06
CA VAL A 509 3.96 1.77 29.31
C VAL A 509 4.51 2.53 30.52
N ASN A 510 5.75 3.03 30.48
CA ASN A 510 6.46 3.53 31.64
C ASN A 510 6.28 5.05 31.82
N VAL A 511 5.47 5.48 32.79
CA VAL A 511 5.06 6.89 32.95
C VAL A 511 6.23 7.78 33.36
N TYR A 512 6.96 7.38 34.43
CA TYR A 512 8.13 8.09 34.95
C TYR A 512 9.22 7.07 35.27
N PRO A 513 9.98 6.60 34.25
CA PRO A 513 11.02 5.60 34.44
C PRO A 513 12.17 6.16 35.27
N ASP A 514 12.73 5.37 36.19
CA ASP A 514 14.02 5.64 36.85
C ASP A 514 15.20 5.34 35.92
N SER A 515 16.45 5.53 36.39
CA SER A 515 17.65 5.33 35.57
C SER A 515 17.76 3.89 35.05
N ARG A 516 17.45 2.90 35.89
CA ARG A 516 17.49 1.48 35.47
C ARG A 516 16.42 1.14 34.44
N THR A 517 15.20 1.62 34.65
CA THR A 517 14.09 1.43 33.68
C THR A 517 14.42 2.14 32.37
N LEU A 518 15.02 3.35 32.39
CA LEU A 518 15.45 4.03 31.16
C LEU A 518 16.53 3.25 30.40
N ALA A 519 17.48 2.65 31.13
CA ALA A 519 18.50 1.77 30.55
C ALA A 519 17.88 0.57 29.84
N GLU A 520 16.92 -0.09 30.49
CA GLU A 520 16.21 -1.21 29.89
C GLU A 520 15.37 -0.81 28.68
N ILE A 521 14.69 0.35 28.72
CA ILE A 521 13.98 0.91 27.57
C ILE A 521 14.94 1.05 26.39
N ALA A 522 16.15 1.58 26.61
CA ALA A 522 17.17 1.73 25.58
C ALA A 522 17.59 0.39 24.98
N VAL A 523 17.95 -0.58 25.84
CA VAL A 523 18.42 -1.91 25.43
C VAL A 523 17.33 -2.69 24.70
N GLN A 524 16.10 -2.70 25.21
CA GLN A 524 14.98 -3.41 24.59
C GLN A 524 14.58 -2.77 23.25
N THR A 525 14.56 -1.45 23.15
CA THR A 525 14.28 -0.77 21.87
C THR A 525 15.38 -1.04 20.84
N ALA A 526 16.64 -1.09 21.27
CA ALA A 526 17.74 -1.48 20.39
C ALA A 526 17.61 -2.94 19.90
N LYS A 527 17.13 -3.87 20.75
CA LYS A 527 16.80 -5.24 20.32
C LYS A 527 15.69 -5.24 19.27
N VAL A 528 14.66 -4.42 19.42
CA VAL A 528 13.61 -4.26 18.40
C VAL A 528 14.23 -3.75 17.10
N ALA A 529 15.05 -2.71 17.11
CA ALA A 529 15.71 -2.19 15.90
C ALA A 529 16.55 -3.27 15.18
N ARG A 530 17.36 -4.03 15.92
CA ARG A 530 18.17 -5.15 15.36
C ARG A 530 17.27 -6.21 14.69
N ARG A 531 16.10 -6.51 15.26
CA ARG A 531 15.13 -7.46 14.68
C ARG A 531 14.60 -7.03 13.32
N PHE A 532 14.51 -5.74 13.11
CA PHE A 532 14.11 -5.15 11.84
C PHE A 532 15.30 -4.87 10.91
N GLY A 533 16.49 -5.44 11.19
CA GLY A 533 17.68 -5.29 10.36
C GLY A 533 18.36 -3.92 10.48
N VAL A 534 18.04 -3.13 11.50
CA VAL A 534 18.61 -1.79 11.72
C VAL A 534 19.68 -1.88 12.82
N ALA A 535 20.91 -1.49 12.51
CA ALA A 535 21.98 -1.36 13.50
C ALA A 535 21.65 -0.17 14.42
N PRO A 536 21.42 -0.38 15.74
CA PRO A 536 20.94 0.68 16.62
C PRO A 536 22.05 1.69 16.96
N LYS A 537 21.73 2.97 16.82
CA LYS A 537 22.45 4.13 17.38
C LYS A 537 21.50 4.83 18.33
N VAL A 538 21.71 4.67 19.62
CA VAL A 538 20.76 5.09 20.65
C VAL A 538 21.10 6.48 21.17
N ALA A 539 20.16 7.41 21.06
CA ALA A 539 20.25 8.73 21.68
C ALA A 539 19.31 8.82 22.90
N MET A 540 19.87 9.12 24.06
CA MET A 540 19.12 9.41 25.27
C MET A 540 18.73 10.87 25.29
N LEU A 541 17.46 11.18 24.98
CA LEU A 541 17.00 12.54 24.75
C LEU A 541 16.77 13.33 26.04
N SER A 542 17.15 14.60 25.99
CA SER A 542 16.96 15.58 27.03
C SER A 542 16.67 16.97 26.44
N PHE A 543 16.44 17.95 27.32
CA PHE A 543 16.35 19.37 26.97
C PHE A 543 17.72 20.06 26.86
N SER A 544 18.83 19.39 27.19
CA SER A 544 20.18 19.91 27.18
C SER A 544 21.18 18.88 26.63
N ASN A 545 22.31 19.35 26.12
CA ASN A 545 23.40 18.53 25.61
C ASN A 545 24.48 18.32 26.68
N PHE A 546 24.91 17.06 26.90
CA PHE A 546 26.14 16.63 27.59
C PHE A 546 26.48 17.41 28.86
N GLY A 547 25.52 17.57 29.78
CA GLY A 547 25.77 18.27 31.07
C GLY A 547 25.80 19.79 30.97
N SER A 548 25.36 20.42 29.88
CA SER A 548 25.17 21.87 29.79
C SER A 548 24.17 22.42 30.81
N SER A 549 23.36 21.53 31.42
CA SER A 549 22.47 21.83 32.55
C SER A 549 22.74 20.85 33.70
N ARG A 550 22.95 21.36 34.90
CA ARG A 550 23.13 20.59 36.15
C ARG A 550 21.81 20.22 36.84
N ALA A 551 20.71 20.09 36.11
CA ALA A 551 19.44 19.70 36.69
C ALA A 551 19.43 18.19 36.99
N GLN A 552 18.89 17.78 38.15
CA GLN A 552 18.75 16.36 38.58
C GLN A 552 18.19 15.40 37.50
N ARG A 553 17.49 15.93 36.52
CA ARG A 553 16.94 15.14 35.42
C ARG A 553 18.00 14.68 34.42
N SER A 554 19.13 15.43 34.30
CA SER A 554 20.25 15.03 33.41
C SER A 554 21.08 13.93 34.09
N GLU A 555 21.34 13.99 35.37
CA GLU A 555 22.03 12.94 36.13
C GLU A 555 21.34 11.58 36.00
N ARG A 556 19.99 11.55 36.03
CA ARG A 556 19.23 10.32 35.83
C ARG A 556 19.47 9.66 34.45
N ILE A 557 19.69 10.47 33.40
CA ILE A 557 19.93 9.96 32.04
C ILE A 557 21.39 9.49 31.92
N GLU A 558 22.35 10.19 32.54
CA GLU A 558 23.76 9.77 32.60
C GLU A 558 23.89 8.41 33.29
N ASP A 559 23.28 8.24 34.47
CA ASP A 559 23.22 6.94 35.16
C ASP A 559 22.58 5.85 34.30
N ALA A 560 21.54 6.20 33.53
CA ALA A 560 20.86 5.24 32.66
C ALA A 560 21.76 4.77 31.50
N ILE A 561 22.62 5.61 30.96
CA ILE A 561 23.60 5.25 29.95
C ILE A 561 24.60 4.23 30.50
N ASP A 562 25.12 4.46 31.70
CA ASP A 562 26.04 3.56 32.38
C ASP A 562 25.38 2.18 32.62
N PHE A 563 24.15 2.16 33.16
CA PHE A 563 23.41 0.90 33.31
C PHE A 563 23.11 0.20 31.98
N ALA A 564 22.83 0.97 30.90
CA ALA A 564 22.58 0.37 29.58
C ALA A 564 23.84 -0.31 29.02
N ARG A 565 25.03 0.29 29.25
CA ARG A 565 26.33 -0.29 28.87
C ARG A 565 26.68 -1.53 29.69
N GLU A 566 26.26 -1.57 30.98
CA GLU A 566 26.37 -2.76 31.79
C GLU A 566 25.49 -3.91 31.27
N LEU A 567 24.25 -3.60 30.83
CA LEU A 567 23.29 -4.57 30.31
C LEU A 567 23.65 -5.08 28.91
N ASP A 568 24.16 -4.21 28.03
CA ASP A 568 24.61 -4.53 26.68
C ASP A 568 25.90 -3.77 26.33
N PRO A 569 27.08 -4.34 26.63
CA PRO A 569 28.37 -3.69 26.36
C PRO A 569 28.62 -3.39 24.86
N SER A 570 27.85 -4.00 23.96
CA SER A 570 27.95 -3.76 22.52
C SER A 570 27.06 -2.62 22.03
N LEU A 571 26.24 -2.04 22.91
CA LEU A 571 25.27 -1.03 22.54
C LEU A 571 25.95 0.31 22.26
N VAL A 572 25.73 0.84 21.08
CA VAL A 572 26.12 2.20 20.72
C VAL A 572 25.08 3.16 21.28
N ILE A 573 25.42 3.85 22.37
CA ILE A 573 24.50 4.71 23.13
C ILE A 573 25.23 5.94 23.67
N ASP A 574 24.61 7.13 23.56
CA ASP A 574 25.15 8.37 24.08
C ASP A 574 24.05 9.36 24.49
N GLY A 575 24.42 10.40 25.21
CA GLY A 575 23.56 11.47 25.74
C GLY A 575 24.00 11.92 27.14
N PRO A 576 23.20 12.74 27.84
CA PRO A 576 21.93 13.33 27.41
C PRO A 576 22.11 14.31 26.25
N MET A 577 21.23 14.33 25.27
CA MET A 577 21.32 15.26 24.15
C MET A 577 19.93 15.74 23.66
N GLN A 578 19.93 16.90 23.01
CA GLN A 578 18.73 17.42 22.38
C GLN A 578 18.40 16.66 21.08
N ALA A 579 17.15 16.73 20.63
CA ALA A 579 16.69 15.98 19.47
C ALA A 579 17.35 16.43 18.17
N ASP A 580 17.69 17.70 18.01
CA ASP A 580 18.44 18.22 16.87
C ASP A 580 19.88 17.69 16.84
N THR A 581 20.58 17.66 17.99
CA THR A 581 21.90 17.04 18.13
C THR A 581 21.84 15.54 17.78
N ALA A 582 20.79 14.82 18.23
CA ALA A 582 20.63 13.40 17.94
C ALA A 582 20.40 13.11 16.44
N LEU A 583 19.76 14.02 15.71
CA LEU A 583 19.23 13.78 14.36
C LEU A 583 19.96 14.51 13.23
N ASN A 584 20.78 15.51 13.53
CA ASN A 584 21.47 16.34 12.53
C ASN A 584 22.99 16.21 12.66
N GLY A 585 23.63 15.65 11.62
CA GLY A 585 25.09 15.48 11.57
C GLY A 585 25.89 16.78 11.64
N GLU A 586 25.37 17.88 11.07
CA GLU A 586 26.04 19.19 11.14
C GLU A 586 26.12 19.72 12.59
N VAL A 587 25.06 19.49 13.40
CA VAL A 587 25.05 19.85 14.82
C VAL A 587 26.00 18.95 15.61
N GLN A 588 26.17 17.70 15.21
CA GLN A 588 27.08 16.75 15.88
C GLN A 588 28.54 17.12 15.70
N GLU A 589 28.91 17.87 14.67
CA GLU A 589 30.29 18.38 14.48
C GLU A 589 30.76 19.26 15.64
N GLU A 590 29.84 19.86 16.38
CA GLU A 590 30.14 20.61 17.61
C GLU A 590 30.52 19.70 18.80
N TYR A 591 30.24 18.40 18.71
CA TYR A 591 30.43 17.41 19.79
C TYR A 591 31.30 16.21 19.32
N PRO A 592 32.58 16.43 18.96
CA PRO A 592 33.44 15.39 18.38
C PRO A 592 33.79 14.23 19.32
N PHE A 593 33.34 14.28 20.54
CA PHE A 593 33.51 13.26 21.58
C PHE A 593 32.32 12.26 21.63
N MET A 594 31.28 12.42 20.81
CA MET A 594 30.14 11.52 20.78
C MET A 594 30.57 10.09 20.42
N ASP A 595 29.90 9.11 21.02
CA ASP A 595 30.19 7.68 20.81
C ASP A 595 29.68 7.13 19.47
N PHE A 596 29.02 7.95 18.66
CA PHE A 596 28.60 7.59 17.31
C PHE A 596 28.55 8.79 16.35
N ASP A 597 28.84 8.53 15.08
CA ASP A 597 28.75 9.48 14.00
C ASP A 597 27.43 9.34 13.22
N GLY A 598 26.91 10.48 12.77
CA GLY A 598 25.68 10.57 12.00
C GLY A 598 24.40 10.34 12.82
N PRO A 599 23.24 10.50 12.21
CA PRO A 599 21.97 10.54 12.92
C PRO A 599 21.66 9.27 13.72
N ALA A 600 21.16 9.45 14.95
CA ALA A 600 20.60 8.37 15.74
C ALA A 600 19.33 7.78 15.07
N ASN A 601 19.09 6.49 15.30
CA ASN A 601 17.90 5.79 14.80
C ASN A 601 17.07 5.14 15.94
N VAL A 602 17.56 5.20 17.17
CA VAL A 602 16.78 4.84 18.37
C VAL A 602 16.76 6.04 19.30
N LEU A 603 15.57 6.57 19.56
CA LEU A 603 15.35 7.74 20.37
C LEU A 603 14.64 7.35 21.66
N VAL A 604 15.31 7.50 22.81
CA VAL A 604 14.75 7.24 24.13
C VAL A 604 14.38 8.56 24.80
N LEU A 605 13.10 8.73 25.07
CA LEU A 605 12.58 9.96 25.66
C LEU A 605 12.51 9.85 27.19
N PRO A 606 12.63 10.98 27.91
CA PRO A 606 12.80 10.97 29.37
C PRO A 606 11.57 10.49 30.16
N ASN A 607 10.40 10.45 29.54
CA ASN A 607 9.16 9.99 30.14
C ASN A 607 8.07 9.76 29.09
N LEU A 608 6.99 9.07 29.49
CA LEU A 608 5.86 8.73 28.63
C LEU A 608 5.20 9.96 27.98
N ALA A 609 5.05 11.06 28.70
CA ALA A 609 4.40 12.25 28.15
C ALA A 609 5.18 12.84 26.98
N ALA A 610 6.52 12.95 27.13
CA ALA A 610 7.38 13.42 26.05
C ALA A 610 7.31 12.51 24.83
N ALA A 611 7.39 11.20 25.02
CA ALA A 611 7.33 10.23 23.93
C ALA A 611 5.98 10.23 23.23
N ASN A 612 4.87 10.23 23.99
CA ASN A 612 3.52 10.19 23.45
C ASN A 612 3.18 11.45 22.64
N ILE A 613 3.62 12.64 23.12
CA ILE A 613 3.44 13.89 22.37
C ILE A 613 4.29 13.87 21.10
N ALA A 614 5.58 13.46 21.21
CA ALA A 614 6.51 13.49 20.09
C ALA A 614 6.03 12.62 18.92
N TYR A 615 5.64 11.35 19.17
CA TYR A 615 5.20 10.48 18.07
C TYR A 615 3.92 10.98 17.40
N LYS A 616 2.96 11.52 18.18
CA LYS A 616 1.73 12.08 17.63
C LYS A 616 1.96 13.34 16.80
N LEU A 617 2.90 14.19 17.18
CA LEU A 617 3.28 15.34 16.37
C LEU A 617 3.94 14.91 15.05
N LEU A 618 4.78 13.87 15.09
CA LEU A 618 5.38 13.30 13.88
C LEU A 618 4.33 12.67 12.95
N GLU A 619 3.34 11.98 13.51
CA GLU A 619 2.23 11.38 12.77
C GLU A 619 1.38 12.45 12.07
N GLU A 620 0.90 13.46 12.82
CA GLU A 620 -0.06 14.45 12.34
C GLU A 620 0.58 15.59 11.51
N LEU A 621 1.83 15.98 11.78
CA LEU A 621 2.49 17.10 11.12
C LEU A 621 3.62 16.70 10.18
N GLY A 622 4.18 15.49 10.36
CA GLY A 622 5.33 15.03 9.62
C GLY A 622 5.01 14.00 8.54
N ASP A 623 3.74 13.68 8.32
CA ASP A 623 3.28 12.60 7.45
C ASP A 623 4.04 11.27 7.73
N ALA A 624 4.36 11.04 9.00
CA ALA A 624 5.13 9.88 9.39
C ALA A 624 4.28 8.62 9.43
N GLU A 625 4.75 7.55 8.79
CA GLU A 625 4.11 6.23 8.87
C GLU A 625 4.53 5.53 10.17
N MET A 626 3.54 5.16 10.99
CA MET A 626 3.74 4.53 12.29
C MET A 626 3.48 3.03 12.25
N THR A 627 4.40 2.23 12.83
CA THR A 627 4.15 0.81 13.14
C THR A 627 4.36 0.60 14.64
N GLY A 628 3.30 0.17 15.34
CA GLY A 628 3.36 0.00 16.79
C GLY A 628 2.06 0.41 17.49
N PRO A 629 2.02 0.43 18.84
CA PRO A 629 3.19 0.20 19.71
C PRO A 629 3.63 -1.26 19.71
N ILE A 630 4.90 -1.51 19.41
CA ILE A 630 5.52 -2.83 19.50
C ILE A 630 5.88 -3.07 20.98
N LEU A 631 5.22 -4.05 21.60
CA LEU A 631 5.53 -4.43 22.98
C LEU A 631 6.73 -5.38 22.99
N GLU A 632 7.70 -5.03 23.83
CA GLU A 632 8.91 -5.81 24.09
C GLU A 632 9.09 -6.06 25.58
N GLY A 633 9.75 -7.17 25.94
CA GLY A 633 9.99 -7.55 27.33
C GLY A 633 8.85 -8.31 28.01
N MET A 634 7.84 -8.77 27.24
CA MET A 634 6.78 -9.66 27.74
C MET A 634 7.26 -11.12 27.78
N ASP A 635 6.85 -11.88 28.82
CA ASP A 635 7.12 -13.32 28.95
C ASP A 635 6.54 -14.17 27.81
N LYS A 636 5.44 -13.72 27.20
CA LYS A 636 4.82 -14.37 26.03
C LYS A 636 4.48 -13.31 24.97
N PRO A 637 4.38 -13.70 23.68
CA PRO A 637 4.09 -12.79 22.59
C PRO A 637 2.74 -12.08 22.75
N VAL A 638 2.79 -10.77 22.92
CA VAL A 638 1.61 -9.91 23.05
C VAL A 638 1.84 -8.65 22.25
N GLN A 639 0.91 -8.33 21.35
CA GLN A 639 0.92 -7.05 20.66
C GLN A 639 -0.44 -6.36 20.82
N LEU A 640 -0.44 -5.07 20.96
CA LEU A 640 -1.65 -4.28 21.15
C LEU A 640 -1.89 -3.35 19.97
N VAL A 641 -3.16 -3.12 19.69
CA VAL A 641 -3.63 -2.20 18.66
C VAL A 641 -4.58 -1.17 19.27
N ALA A 642 -4.76 -0.03 18.60
CA ALA A 642 -5.64 1.03 19.05
C ALA A 642 -6.97 1.04 18.27
N ARG A 643 -7.98 1.76 18.78
CA ARG A 643 -9.31 1.86 18.15
C ARG A 643 -9.28 2.45 16.73
N ARG A 644 -8.33 3.35 16.46
CA ARG A 644 -8.19 4.01 15.16
C ARG A 644 -7.47 3.17 14.12
N ASP A 645 -6.79 2.11 14.56
CA ASP A 645 -5.98 1.30 13.67
C ASP A 645 -6.83 0.59 12.61
N GLY A 646 -6.31 0.53 11.40
CA GLY A 646 -6.91 -0.14 10.26
C GLY A 646 -6.54 -1.61 10.18
N VAL A 647 -7.11 -2.30 9.22
CA VAL A 647 -6.88 -3.75 8.95
C VAL A 647 -5.41 -4.05 8.75
N ARG A 648 -4.71 -3.25 7.92
CA ARG A 648 -3.27 -3.40 7.66
C ARG A 648 -2.42 -3.35 8.93
N HIS A 649 -2.76 -2.44 9.86
CA HIS A 649 -2.02 -2.32 11.12
C HIS A 649 -2.22 -3.57 11.99
N ILE A 650 -3.44 -4.11 12.05
CA ILE A 650 -3.73 -5.38 12.76
C ILE A 650 -2.93 -6.54 12.15
N VAL A 651 -2.86 -6.62 10.81
CA VAL A 651 -2.06 -7.63 10.10
C VAL A 651 -0.58 -7.49 10.44
N ASN A 652 -0.02 -6.28 10.42
CA ASN A 652 1.37 -6.03 10.78
C ASN A 652 1.67 -6.45 12.22
N MET A 653 0.82 -6.06 13.18
CA MET A 653 1.00 -6.42 14.59
C MET A 653 0.87 -7.93 14.82
N ALA A 654 0.00 -8.61 14.08
CA ALA A 654 -0.12 -10.07 14.14
C ALA A 654 1.11 -10.76 13.53
N ALA A 655 1.69 -10.23 12.45
CA ALA A 655 2.93 -10.74 11.88
C ALA A 655 4.11 -10.57 12.85
N ILE A 656 4.23 -9.41 13.53
CA ILE A 656 5.22 -9.17 14.58
C ILE A 656 5.02 -10.17 15.73
N CYS A 657 3.78 -10.35 16.20
CA CYS A 657 3.43 -11.29 17.26
C CYS A 657 3.81 -12.75 16.90
N ALA A 658 3.54 -13.15 15.64
CA ALA A 658 3.92 -14.47 15.15
C ALA A 658 5.46 -14.66 15.05
N ALA A 659 6.19 -13.61 14.65
CA ALA A 659 7.65 -13.62 14.64
C ALA A 659 8.24 -13.75 16.06
N ASP A 660 7.62 -13.07 17.04
CA ASP A 660 7.98 -13.19 18.45
C ASP A 660 7.77 -14.62 18.96
N ALA A 661 6.65 -15.26 18.59
CA ALA A 661 6.36 -16.64 18.96
C ALA A 661 7.36 -17.66 18.35
N ILE A 662 7.79 -17.45 17.11
CA ILE A 662 8.79 -18.32 16.47
C ILE A 662 10.14 -18.20 17.19
N ARG A 663 10.56 -17.00 17.56
CA ARG A 663 11.84 -16.81 18.27
C ARG A 663 11.83 -17.43 19.66
N GLN A 664 10.71 -17.33 20.36
CA GLN A 664 10.56 -17.98 21.67
C GLN A 664 10.75 -19.49 21.58
N ASP A 665 10.16 -20.13 20.57
CA ASP A 665 10.33 -21.57 20.37
C ASP A 665 11.78 -21.94 20.06
N SER A 666 12.45 -21.20 19.15
CA SER A 666 13.85 -21.43 18.79
C SER A 666 14.80 -21.27 19.99
N TYR A 667 14.52 -20.32 20.89
CA TYR A 667 15.24 -20.15 22.13
C TYR A 667 15.08 -21.36 23.06
N TRP A 668 13.85 -21.85 23.26
CA TRP A 668 13.56 -23.04 24.07
C TRP A 668 14.18 -24.30 23.47
N GLU A 669 14.13 -24.47 22.15
CA GLU A 669 14.79 -25.60 21.47
C GLU A 669 16.30 -25.57 21.66
N SER A 670 16.95 -24.40 21.65
CA SER A 670 18.39 -24.28 21.91
C SER A 670 18.78 -24.65 23.36
N LEU A 671 17.96 -24.28 24.33
CA LEU A 671 18.15 -24.66 25.74
C LEU A 671 18.00 -26.17 26.00
N VAL A 672 17.06 -26.79 25.29
CA VAL A 672 16.80 -28.24 25.42
C VAL A 672 17.89 -29.08 24.69
N SER A 673 18.42 -28.53 23.60
CA SER A 673 19.49 -29.21 22.82
C SER A 673 20.91 -29.08 23.40
N SER A 674 21.11 -28.22 24.41
CA SER A 674 22.38 -28.04 25.12
C SER A 674 22.20 -28.31 26.63
N PRO A 675 22.06 -29.59 27.07
CA PRO A 675 21.85 -29.93 28.47
C PRO A 675 23.07 -29.74 29.39
N ASP A 676 24.25 -29.44 28.85
CA ASP A 676 25.55 -29.53 29.58
C ASP A 676 26.12 -28.15 29.99
N GLU A 677 25.39 -27.05 29.90
CA GLU A 677 25.83 -25.71 30.39
C GLU A 677 24.81 -25.06 31.35
N VAL A 678 24.49 -25.73 32.46
CA VAL A 678 23.85 -25.15 33.64
C VAL A 678 24.65 -25.46 34.89
#